data_e711029c13a9db55c177a66227e5ee61
#
_entry.id   e711029c13a9db55c177a66227e5ee61
#
_cell.length_a   1.000
_cell.length_b   1.000
_cell.length_c   1.000
_cell.angle_alpha   90.00
_cell.angle_beta   90.00
_cell.angle_gamma   90.00
#
_symmetry.space_group_name_H-M   'P 1'
#
loop_
_entity.id
_entity.type
_entity.pdbx_description
1 polymer ?
#
loop_
_entity_poly.entity_id
_entity_poly.type
_entity_poly.pdbx_seq_one_letter_code
_entity_poly.pdbx_strand_id
1 'polypeptide(L)'
;MFTKSHLALVIGAVLAAPAVANVQTDEHLVVEGREFGYKADTNSTAMRMEMTQLETPGQVAVIDETVIDEQRASTLGEVLRNDASVSAGGTSRNRERFSLRGFELSSSDGFLRDGRQHWSHYRQPIELLERVEVLKGPSGLLYGKSEPGGLVNMVSKKPTTQTQVSLSQDIGSNEHSRTVLDVSGSLNDAETLRARAIFAKENYSSWRTYGDGTKPQTDRVVGGLVVEYDITENIMVSAHYDRTKDEGSVDSGAYIVDGKPVRGDKYIWDAQWSKIDNDVENYGIDINAQVTDNVNVKAGYNRQDFKRFDVESYPKFDNYDKDGVIRHKGNERTDNWVFDTAYLDVTTNFSLLGTENTFLVGANYLDYKYDRFMAVHAGEDVAAGTTVTRPGTVRSKKYPRREHDTWGIYAQNMMTINDYWQVLAGARYDEKREDSLTENQVSPKLGVIFHPTSNGSIYVQYSESFMPQGEVSNGSRTYINDGEKLDAERGISYEVGTKWELFDQRLFVSGAVFDITLENISLDVESGKDASNQLLHKKTQGGEQVHKGAELMAQGFVTPELSLTASAMYLDAELKKAERFEGNRPADVPEFSASLWSSYRVQDNTNLNLGLIYEGDRYGDAANTFKKDGYARIDMGVSYKHKYDENLDIIARFNVENLFDTDYLAGGGSTNGNQEGASGVVVGEGRNYMATIQFKY
;
A
#
# COMPACT_ATOMS: atom_id res chain seq x y z
N MET A 1 -28.62 -12.38 -11.93
CA MET A 1 -28.98 -12.55 -10.51
C MET A 1 -28.32 -13.85 -10.03
N PHE A 2 -27.02 -13.77 -9.66
CA PHE A 2 -26.31 -14.90 -9.07
C PHE A 2 -26.62 -14.90 -7.57
N THR A 3 -27.40 -15.87 -7.12
CA THR A 3 -27.64 -16.06 -5.68
C THR A 3 -26.47 -16.83 -5.05
N LYS A 4 -26.24 -16.65 -3.74
CA LYS A 4 -25.21 -17.37 -2.95
C LYS A 4 -25.15 -18.88 -3.19
N SER A 5 -26.24 -19.47 -3.69
CA SER A 5 -26.35 -20.89 -4.06
C SER A 5 -25.56 -21.28 -5.32
N HIS A 6 -25.24 -20.35 -6.22
CA HIS A 6 -24.53 -20.67 -7.47
C HIS A 6 -23.00 -20.75 -7.26
N LEU A 7 -22.47 -20.01 -6.28
CA LEU A 7 -21.06 -20.09 -5.93
C LEU A 7 -20.72 -21.45 -5.28
N ALA A 8 -21.65 -21.98 -4.46
CA ALA A 8 -21.52 -23.31 -3.85
C ALA A 8 -21.55 -24.44 -4.89
N LEU A 9 -22.24 -24.24 -6.02
CA LEU A 9 -22.34 -25.25 -7.08
C LEU A 9 -21.06 -25.32 -7.93
N VAL A 10 -20.37 -24.20 -8.14
CA VAL A 10 -19.09 -24.15 -8.87
C VAL A 10 -17.98 -24.82 -8.06
N ILE A 11 -17.94 -24.59 -6.74
CA ILE A 11 -16.99 -25.26 -5.84
C ILE A 11 -17.25 -26.78 -5.77
N GLY A 12 -18.53 -27.20 -5.78
CA GLY A 12 -18.89 -28.62 -5.79
C GLY A 12 -18.56 -29.36 -7.10
N ALA A 13 -18.51 -28.65 -8.24
CA ALA A 13 -18.19 -29.26 -9.53
C ALA A 13 -16.67 -29.49 -9.72
N VAL A 14 -15.82 -28.68 -9.09
CA VAL A 14 -14.34 -28.84 -9.15
C VAL A 14 -13.88 -30.05 -8.31
N LEU A 15 -14.60 -30.40 -7.25
CA LEU A 15 -14.27 -31.53 -6.38
C LEU A 15 -14.69 -32.90 -6.93
N ALA A 16 -15.38 -32.97 -8.08
CA ALA A 16 -15.94 -34.21 -8.65
C ALA A 16 -15.14 -34.79 -9.84
N ALA A 17 -13.95 -34.27 -10.16
CA ALA A 17 -13.11 -34.77 -11.25
C ALA A 17 -12.29 -36.01 -10.80
N PRO A 18 -12.22 -37.09 -11.62
CA PRO A 18 -11.45 -38.28 -11.26
C PRO A 18 -9.93 -38.05 -11.37
N ALA A 19 -9.20 -38.55 -10.40
CA ALA A 19 -7.75 -38.54 -10.36
C ALA A 19 -7.13 -39.30 -11.56
N VAL A 20 -6.26 -38.65 -12.31
CA VAL A 20 -5.40 -39.28 -13.33
C VAL A 20 -3.95 -38.89 -13.09
N ALA A 21 -3.19 -39.94 -12.78
CA ALA A 21 -1.75 -40.20 -12.98
C ALA A 21 -0.69 -39.11 -12.79
N ASN A 22 0.22 -39.46 -11.89
CA ASN A 22 1.60 -39.03 -11.65
C ASN A 22 2.31 -38.27 -12.74
N VAL A 23 2.69 -37.03 -12.45
CA VAL A 23 3.90 -36.39 -12.94
C VAL A 23 4.60 -35.73 -11.73
N GLN A 24 5.84 -36.07 -11.49
CA GLN A 24 6.69 -35.38 -10.53
C GLN A 24 6.82 -33.91 -10.94
N THR A 25 6.23 -33.03 -10.18
CA THR A 25 6.59 -31.62 -10.19
C THR A 25 7.50 -31.38 -8.98
N ASP A 26 8.78 -31.51 -9.20
CA ASP A 26 9.77 -30.81 -8.40
C ASP A 26 9.54 -29.32 -8.62
N GLU A 27 8.99 -28.67 -7.61
CA GLU A 27 9.22 -27.26 -7.30
C GLU A 27 8.30 -26.84 -6.16
N HIS A 28 8.47 -27.43 -4.99
CA HIS A 28 8.36 -26.68 -3.76
C HIS A 28 9.67 -25.88 -3.65
N LEU A 29 9.68 -24.65 -4.13
CA LEU A 29 10.74 -23.71 -3.82
C LEU A 29 10.70 -23.44 -2.31
N VAL A 30 11.38 -24.31 -1.56
CA VAL A 30 11.80 -24.01 -0.20
C VAL A 30 12.75 -22.82 -0.32
N VAL A 31 12.31 -21.64 0.09
CA VAL A 31 13.17 -20.47 0.21
C VAL A 31 14.12 -20.69 1.39
N GLU A 32 15.08 -21.59 1.23
CA GLU A 32 16.31 -21.56 2.03
C GLU A 32 17.04 -20.27 1.67
N GLY A 33 17.43 -19.53 2.69
CA GLY A 33 18.02 -18.20 2.70
C GLY A 33 18.61 -17.74 1.36
N ARG A 34 17.97 -16.78 0.72
CA ARG A 34 18.27 -16.35 -0.65
C ARG A 34 19.76 -16.11 -0.84
N GLU A 35 20.36 -16.91 -1.72
CA GLU A 35 21.76 -16.82 -2.13
C GLU A 35 22.08 -15.52 -2.89
N PHE A 36 21.05 -14.70 -3.22
CA PHE A 36 21.12 -13.55 -4.13
C PHE A 36 20.81 -12.20 -3.46
N GLY A 37 20.93 -12.07 -2.14
CA GLY A 37 20.75 -10.77 -1.43
C GLY A 37 19.32 -10.25 -1.55
N TYR A 38 19.14 -8.97 -1.93
CA TYR A 38 17.84 -8.29 -2.03
C TYR A 38 17.13 -8.49 -3.38
N LYS A 39 17.70 -9.24 -4.32
CA LYS A 39 17.09 -9.51 -5.61
C LYS A 39 15.86 -10.42 -5.45
N ALA A 40 14.74 -10.00 -6.00
CA ALA A 40 13.57 -10.83 -6.20
C ALA A 40 13.55 -11.39 -7.63
N ASP A 41 13.52 -12.72 -7.77
CA ASP A 41 13.52 -13.36 -9.08
C ASP A 41 12.17 -13.27 -9.78
N THR A 42 11.08 -13.32 -9.00
CA THR A 42 9.72 -13.34 -9.49
C THR A 42 8.86 -12.28 -8.82
N ASN A 43 7.71 -12.00 -9.42
CA ASN A 43 6.62 -11.26 -8.84
C ASN A 43 5.29 -11.96 -9.15
N SER A 44 4.28 -11.76 -8.33
CA SER A 44 2.97 -12.37 -8.51
C SER A 44 1.88 -11.36 -8.86
N THR A 45 2.11 -10.06 -8.63
CA THR A 45 1.09 -9.03 -8.74
C THR A 45 0.83 -8.62 -10.19
N ALA A 46 1.88 -8.49 -11.01
CA ALA A 46 1.74 -7.90 -12.35
C ALA A 46 0.89 -8.73 -13.31
N MET A 47 0.82 -10.05 -13.10
CA MET A 47 0.16 -10.99 -14.00
C MET A 47 -0.87 -11.90 -13.30
N ARG A 48 -1.08 -11.76 -11.97
CA ARG A 48 -1.86 -12.68 -11.11
C ARG A 48 -1.37 -14.14 -11.17
N MET A 49 -0.17 -14.32 -11.63
CA MET A 49 0.59 -15.57 -11.64
C MET A 49 2.05 -15.23 -11.38
N GLU A 50 2.81 -16.19 -10.91
CA GLU A 50 4.23 -16.00 -10.68
C GLU A 50 4.96 -15.89 -12.02
N MET A 51 5.65 -14.77 -12.22
CA MET A 51 6.40 -14.47 -13.45
C MET A 51 7.76 -13.93 -13.09
N THR A 52 8.75 -14.23 -13.92
CA THR A 52 10.07 -13.61 -13.78
C THR A 52 9.99 -12.10 -14.02
N GLN A 53 10.91 -11.37 -13.42
CA GLN A 53 10.98 -9.92 -13.64
C GLN A 53 11.19 -9.56 -15.12
N LEU A 54 11.99 -10.35 -15.87
CA LEU A 54 12.29 -10.11 -17.29
C LEU A 54 11.08 -10.31 -18.19
N GLU A 55 10.19 -11.24 -17.86
CA GLU A 55 8.98 -11.57 -18.64
C GLU A 55 7.76 -10.75 -18.23
N THR A 56 7.92 -9.80 -17.33
CA THR A 56 6.84 -8.93 -16.86
C THR A 56 6.89 -7.60 -17.60
N PRO A 57 5.93 -7.27 -18.49
CA PRO A 57 5.86 -5.93 -19.07
C PRO A 57 5.30 -4.95 -18.04
N GLY A 58 6.11 -3.95 -17.67
CA GLY A 58 5.83 -2.98 -16.62
C GLY A 58 6.80 -3.06 -15.44
N GLN A 59 6.87 -1.99 -14.66
CA GLN A 59 7.74 -1.93 -13.49
C GLN A 59 7.06 -2.51 -12.27
N VAL A 60 7.77 -3.39 -11.57
CA VAL A 60 7.38 -3.93 -10.26
C VAL A 60 8.59 -3.86 -9.35
N ALA A 61 8.45 -3.18 -8.21
CA ALA A 61 9.44 -3.28 -7.14
C ALA A 61 8.99 -4.34 -6.13
N VAL A 62 9.92 -5.17 -5.69
CA VAL A 62 9.67 -6.19 -4.66
C VAL A 62 10.59 -5.89 -3.49
N ILE A 63 10.02 -5.62 -2.32
CA ILE A 63 10.75 -5.41 -1.07
C ILE A 63 10.49 -6.64 -0.21
N ASP A 64 11.51 -7.45 0.00
CA ASP A 64 11.38 -8.74 0.67
C ASP A 64 11.59 -8.69 2.19
N GLU A 65 11.31 -9.81 2.85
CA GLU A 65 11.46 -9.97 4.30
C GLU A 65 12.89 -9.64 4.77
N THR A 66 13.92 -9.88 3.96
CA THR A 66 15.31 -9.61 4.36
C THR A 66 15.55 -8.13 4.60
N VAL A 67 15.08 -7.27 3.67
CA VAL A 67 15.15 -5.82 3.81
C VAL A 67 14.31 -5.35 5.00
N ILE A 68 13.07 -5.86 5.12
CA ILE A 68 12.14 -5.53 6.22
C ILE A 68 12.76 -5.89 7.58
N ASP A 69 13.38 -7.08 7.71
CA ASP A 69 13.99 -7.57 8.96
C ASP A 69 15.29 -6.83 9.29
N GLU A 70 16.14 -6.48 8.30
CA GLU A 70 17.35 -5.72 8.55
C GLU A 70 17.08 -4.28 8.97
N GLN A 71 16.10 -3.63 8.36
CA GLN A 71 15.66 -2.29 8.74
C GLN A 71 14.85 -2.28 10.03
N ARG A 72 14.36 -3.45 10.49
CA ARG A 72 13.42 -3.57 11.60
C ARG A 72 12.15 -2.75 11.37
N ALA A 73 11.72 -2.65 10.11
CA ALA A 73 10.54 -1.90 9.74
C ALA A 73 9.32 -2.34 10.57
N SER A 74 8.53 -1.39 11.03
CA SER A 74 7.34 -1.60 11.85
C SER A 74 6.08 -1.02 11.21
N THR A 75 6.24 -0.25 10.14
CA THR A 75 5.16 0.37 9.37
C THR A 75 5.32 0.09 7.88
N LEU A 76 4.21 0.16 7.15
CA LEU A 76 4.25 0.01 5.69
C LEU A 76 5.04 1.15 5.02
N GLY A 77 5.00 2.35 5.58
CA GLY A 77 5.78 3.49 5.10
C GLY A 77 7.28 3.27 5.20
N GLU A 78 7.75 2.60 6.25
CA GLU A 78 9.16 2.23 6.39
C GLU A 78 9.59 1.21 5.33
N VAL A 79 8.72 0.26 4.98
CA VAL A 79 8.98 -0.70 3.90
C VAL A 79 9.00 0.01 2.54
N LEU A 80 7.98 0.82 2.25
CA LEU A 80 7.80 1.46 0.95
C LEU A 80 8.83 2.57 0.65
N ARG A 81 9.51 3.12 1.65
CA ARG A 81 10.64 4.06 1.45
C ARG A 81 11.79 3.49 0.62
N ASN A 82 11.87 2.18 0.45
CA ASN A 82 12.86 1.51 -0.41
C ASN A 82 12.58 1.71 -1.90
N ASP A 83 11.42 2.26 -2.27
CA ASP A 83 11.07 2.61 -3.65
C ASP A 83 10.86 4.12 -3.80
N ALA A 84 11.74 4.78 -4.55
CA ALA A 84 11.69 6.23 -4.77
C ALA A 84 10.43 6.72 -5.52
N SER A 85 9.68 5.82 -6.17
CA SER A 85 8.40 6.17 -6.81
C SER A 85 7.24 6.28 -5.82
N VAL A 86 7.44 5.83 -4.57
CA VAL A 86 6.48 5.96 -3.47
C VAL A 86 6.89 7.11 -2.56
N SER A 87 6.00 8.08 -2.36
CA SER A 87 6.14 9.06 -1.29
C SER A 87 5.28 8.63 -0.10
N ALA A 88 5.93 8.37 1.03
CA ALA A 88 5.28 8.08 2.29
C ALA A 88 5.06 9.41 3.04
N GLY A 89 3.82 9.91 3.02
CA GLY A 89 3.45 11.20 3.63
C GLY A 89 3.51 11.21 5.17
N GLY A 90 4.13 10.17 5.77
CA GLY A 90 4.24 9.98 7.21
C GLY A 90 2.93 9.53 7.88
N THR A 91 3.00 9.36 9.20
CA THR A 91 1.85 8.93 10.01
C THR A 91 1.11 10.14 10.56
N SER A 92 -0.19 10.21 10.31
CA SER A 92 -1.09 11.21 10.88
C SER A 92 -2.37 10.52 11.35
N ARG A 93 -2.84 10.85 12.55
CA ARG A 93 -4.07 10.26 13.11
C ARG A 93 -4.05 8.73 13.13
N ASN A 94 -2.93 8.15 13.55
CA ASN A 94 -2.70 6.70 13.61
C ASN A 94 -2.96 5.97 12.28
N ARG A 95 -2.61 6.58 11.16
CA ARG A 95 -2.71 6.02 9.81
C ARG A 95 -1.66 6.62 8.89
N GLU A 96 -1.27 5.87 7.87
CA GLU A 96 -0.31 6.26 6.86
C GLU A 96 -1.02 6.70 5.58
N ARG A 97 -0.39 7.58 4.83
CA ARG A 97 -0.81 8.00 3.48
C ARG A 97 0.34 7.80 2.52
N PHE A 98 0.02 7.41 1.31
CA PHE A 98 0.99 7.11 0.27
C PHE A 98 0.57 7.72 -1.05
N SER A 99 1.55 8.12 -1.84
CA SER A 99 1.38 8.36 -3.27
C SER A 99 2.37 7.52 -4.06
N LEU A 100 1.99 7.11 -5.27
CA LEU A 100 2.80 6.33 -6.18
C LEU A 100 2.87 7.06 -7.52
N ARG A 101 4.09 7.35 -8.01
CA ARG A 101 4.31 8.21 -9.18
C ARG A 101 3.53 9.54 -9.10
N GLY A 102 3.40 10.09 -7.87
CA GLY A 102 2.72 11.34 -7.59
C GLY A 102 1.19 11.27 -7.48
N PHE A 103 0.53 10.13 -7.75
CA PHE A 103 -0.90 9.93 -7.50
C PHE A 103 -1.12 9.37 -6.09
N GLU A 104 -2.06 9.97 -5.33
CA GLU A 104 -2.42 9.46 -4.00
C GLU A 104 -3.04 8.07 -4.12
N LEU A 105 -2.62 7.15 -3.26
CA LEU A 105 -3.20 5.80 -3.16
C LEU A 105 -4.37 5.82 -2.18
N SER A 106 -5.56 5.53 -2.69
CA SER A 106 -6.75 5.35 -1.85
C SER A 106 -6.60 4.16 -0.94
N SER A 107 -6.93 4.31 0.35
CA SER A 107 -6.91 3.20 1.31
C SER A 107 -7.84 2.04 0.93
N SER A 108 -8.83 2.27 0.07
CA SER A 108 -9.78 1.24 -0.39
C SER A 108 -9.36 0.52 -1.66
N ASP A 109 -8.59 1.19 -2.54
CA ASP A 109 -8.40 0.73 -3.91
C ASP A 109 -6.93 0.63 -4.33
N GLY A 110 -6.03 1.29 -3.58
CA GLY A 110 -4.59 1.30 -3.83
C GLY A 110 -3.82 0.14 -3.18
N PHE A 111 -4.52 -0.74 -2.41
CA PHE A 111 -3.86 -1.78 -1.63
C PHE A 111 -4.51 -3.14 -1.81
N LEU A 112 -3.64 -4.15 -1.91
CA LEU A 112 -4.01 -5.56 -1.95
C LEU A 112 -3.33 -6.31 -0.80
N ARG A 113 -3.94 -7.43 -0.41
CA ARG A 113 -3.30 -8.47 0.38
C ARG A 113 -3.50 -9.81 -0.32
N ASP A 114 -2.40 -10.47 -0.66
CA ASP A 114 -2.39 -11.71 -1.44
C ASP A 114 -3.22 -11.61 -2.74
N GLY A 115 -3.09 -10.45 -3.45
CA GLY A 115 -3.80 -10.19 -4.70
C GLY A 115 -5.30 -9.88 -4.56
N ARG A 116 -5.81 -9.68 -3.34
CA ARG A 116 -7.19 -9.31 -3.04
C ARG A 116 -7.27 -7.90 -2.51
N GLN A 117 -8.34 -7.17 -2.86
CA GLN A 117 -8.56 -5.82 -2.34
C GLN A 117 -8.57 -5.81 -0.81
N HIS A 118 -7.82 -4.88 -0.22
CA HIS A 118 -7.62 -4.77 1.21
C HIS A 118 -7.75 -3.32 1.65
N TRP A 119 -8.59 -3.07 2.66
CA TRP A 119 -8.73 -1.75 3.25
C TRP A 119 -7.57 -1.46 4.19
N SER A 120 -6.70 -0.51 3.81
CA SER A 120 -5.43 -0.23 4.49
C SER A 120 -5.50 0.95 5.48
N HIS A 121 -6.68 1.40 5.88
CA HIS A 121 -6.89 2.60 6.68
C HIS A 121 -6.53 2.44 8.18
N TYR A 122 -5.55 1.61 8.48
CA TYR A 122 -4.96 1.34 9.79
C TYR A 122 -3.49 0.96 9.60
N ARG A 123 -2.72 0.88 10.69
CA ARG A 123 -1.32 0.48 10.64
C ARG A 123 -1.21 -1.00 10.25
N GLN A 124 -0.59 -1.25 9.09
CA GLN A 124 -0.53 -2.59 8.52
C GLN A 124 0.37 -3.53 9.34
N PRO A 125 -0.02 -4.81 9.51
CA PRO A 125 0.77 -5.79 10.27
C PRO A 125 1.95 -6.34 9.45
N ILE A 126 3.05 -5.59 9.42
CA ILE A 126 4.25 -5.90 8.63
C ILE A 126 4.84 -7.26 9.04
N GLU A 127 4.70 -7.66 10.30
CA GLU A 127 5.19 -8.92 10.85
C GLU A 127 4.61 -10.15 10.13
N LEU A 128 3.42 -10.01 9.54
CA LEU A 128 2.73 -11.07 8.80
C LEU A 128 3.17 -11.17 7.33
N LEU A 129 4.00 -10.24 6.85
CA LEU A 129 4.34 -10.11 5.43
C LEU A 129 5.67 -10.78 5.11
N GLU A 130 5.69 -11.55 4.03
CA GLU A 130 6.88 -12.10 3.40
C GLU A 130 7.57 -11.04 2.53
N ARG A 131 6.76 -10.26 1.79
CA ARG A 131 7.24 -9.19 0.93
C ARG A 131 6.13 -8.19 0.61
N VAL A 132 6.53 -7.04 0.10
CA VAL A 132 5.64 -6.03 -0.46
C VAL A 132 5.99 -5.83 -1.92
N GLU A 133 5.00 -5.96 -2.81
CA GLU A 133 5.14 -5.74 -4.24
C GLU A 133 4.47 -4.41 -4.63
N VAL A 134 5.20 -3.51 -5.29
CA VAL A 134 4.69 -2.23 -5.79
C VAL A 134 4.53 -2.34 -7.30
N LEU A 135 3.30 -2.49 -7.76
CA LEU A 135 2.97 -2.51 -9.19
C LEU A 135 2.75 -1.07 -9.66
N LYS A 136 3.56 -0.62 -10.61
CA LYS A 136 3.59 0.77 -11.07
C LYS A 136 2.77 0.98 -12.34
N GLY A 137 2.02 2.08 -12.36
CA GLY A 137 1.09 2.43 -13.43
C GLY A 137 -0.28 1.77 -13.32
N PRO A 138 -1.23 2.13 -14.19
CA PRO A 138 -2.61 1.65 -14.16
C PRO A 138 -2.71 0.13 -14.17
N SER A 139 -3.48 -0.46 -13.27
CA SER A 139 -3.60 -1.90 -13.05
C SER A 139 -5.03 -2.43 -13.24
N GLY A 140 -5.85 -1.70 -13.99
CA GLY A 140 -7.28 -2.00 -14.20
C GLY A 140 -7.55 -3.38 -14.77
N LEU A 141 -6.69 -3.92 -15.65
CA LEU A 141 -6.87 -5.26 -16.23
C LEU A 141 -7.07 -6.36 -15.19
N LEU A 142 -6.27 -6.38 -14.13
CA LEU A 142 -6.25 -7.51 -13.19
C LEU A 142 -7.03 -7.23 -11.90
N TYR A 143 -7.10 -5.96 -11.51
CA TYR A 143 -7.62 -5.56 -10.22
C TYR A 143 -8.86 -4.67 -10.31
N GLY A 144 -9.23 -4.22 -11.52
CA GLY A 144 -10.40 -3.38 -11.77
C GLY A 144 -10.16 -1.94 -11.34
N LYS A 145 -11.03 -1.42 -10.48
CA LYS A 145 -10.90 -0.08 -9.93
C LYS A 145 -9.53 0.09 -9.26
N SER A 146 -8.73 1.03 -9.74
CA SER A 146 -7.39 1.32 -9.22
C SER A 146 -6.93 2.72 -9.57
N GLU A 147 -6.00 3.25 -8.77
CA GLU A 147 -5.39 4.55 -8.99
C GLU A 147 -4.43 4.53 -10.21
N PRO A 148 -4.26 5.68 -10.90
CA PRO A 148 -3.39 5.72 -12.08
C PRO A 148 -1.91 5.45 -11.79
N GLY A 149 -1.45 5.78 -10.58
CA GLY A 149 -0.07 5.58 -10.15
C GLY A 149 0.31 4.11 -10.00
N GLY A 150 -0.67 3.26 -9.68
CA GLY A 150 -0.48 1.84 -9.44
C GLY A 150 -1.11 1.35 -8.14
N LEU A 151 -0.57 0.27 -7.59
CA LEU A 151 -1.04 -0.33 -6.33
C LEU A 151 0.09 -1.02 -5.56
N VAL A 152 -0.16 -1.28 -4.29
CA VAL A 152 0.72 -2.02 -3.37
C VAL A 152 0.06 -3.33 -2.98
N ASN A 153 0.76 -4.45 -3.21
CA ASN A 153 0.32 -5.77 -2.76
C ASN A 153 1.19 -6.27 -1.60
N MET A 154 0.55 -6.53 -0.49
CA MET A 154 1.15 -7.10 0.71
C MET A 154 1.02 -8.63 0.63
N VAL A 155 2.14 -9.34 0.46
CA VAL A 155 2.16 -10.80 0.36
C VAL A 155 2.42 -11.41 1.73
N SER A 156 1.51 -12.25 2.19
CA SER A 156 1.56 -12.88 3.52
C SER A 156 2.57 -14.03 3.58
N LYS A 157 3.21 -14.19 4.72
CA LYS A 157 4.07 -15.34 5.06
C LYS A 157 3.28 -16.65 5.00
N LYS A 158 3.88 -17.65 4.38
CA LYS A 158 3.31 -19.00 4.27
C LYS A 158 3.96 -19.98 5.24
N PRO A 159 3.28 -21.08 5.60
CA PRO A 159 3.87 -22.17 6.36
C PRO A 159 5.06 -22.81 5.62
N THR A 160 6.07 -23.23 6.39
CA THR A 160 7.25 -23.96 5.90
C THR A 160 7.12 -25.45 6.16
N THR A 161 7.83 -26.30 5.41
CA THR A 161 7.92 -27.73 5.67
C THR A 161 8.82 -28.01 6.87
N GLN A 162 9.95 -27.35 6.96
CA GLN A 162 10.87 -27.46 8.09
C GLN A 162 10.39 -26.59 9.26
N THR A 163 10.64 -27.05 10.47
CA THR A 163 10.35 -26.27 11.68
C THR A 163 11.26 -25.05 11.73
N GLN A 164 10.66 -23.89 11.84
CA GLN A 164 11.32 -22.61 12.03
C GLN A 164 10.72 -21.88 13.23
N VAL A 165 11.56 -21.33 14.07
CA VAL A 165 11.13 -20.51 15.21
C VAL A 165 11.98 -19.25 15.24
N SER A 166 11.34 -18.11 15.23
CA SER A 166 12.01 -16.82 15.40
C SER A 166 11.37 -16.06 16.57
N LEU A 167 12.19 -15.61 17.50
CA LEU A 167 11.79 -14.72 18.59
C LEU A 167 12.67 -13.49 18.54
N SER A 168 12.11 -12.32 18.40
CA SER A 168 12.84 -11.05 18.43
C SER A 168 12.29 -10.10 19.47
N GLN A 169 13.20 -9.31 20.05
CA GLN A 169 12.89 -8.19 20.94
C GLN A 169 13.61 -6.94 20.45
N ASP A 170 12.84 -5.90 20.13
CA ASP A 170 13.34 -4.57 19.81
C ASP A 170 13.13 -3.64 21.00
N ILE A 171 14.12 -2.79 21.28
CA ILE A 171 14.06 -1.71 22.27
C ILE A 171 14.66 -0.47 21.61
N GLY A 172 13.97 0.65 21.68
CA GLY A 172 14.38 1.85 20.96
C GLY A 172 14.08 3.16 21.69
N SER A 173 14.34 4.24 21.00
CA SER A 173 13.98 5.60 21.41
C SER A 173 12.47 5.69 21.63
N ASN A 174 12.03 6.74 22.32
CA ASN A 174 10.61 7.01 22.56
C ASN A 174 9.86 5.85 23.25
N GLU A 175 10.56 5.17 24.19
CA GLU A 175 10.01 4.03 24.94
C GLU A 175 9.54 2.88 24.04
N HIS A 176 10.10 2.79 22.82
CA HIS A 176 9.73 1.75 21.87
C HIS A 176 10.14 0.37 22.37
N SER A 177 9.18 -0.55 22.35
CA SER A 177 9.39 -1.97 22.65
C SER A 177 8.51 -2.80 21.74
N ARG A 178 9.11 -3.74 20.99
CA ARG A 178 8.39 -4.68 20.12
C ARG A 178 8.94 -6.09 20.30
N THR A 179 8.04 -7.03 20.62
CA THR A 179 8.32 -8.47 20.67
C THR A 179 7.61 -9.15 19.52
N VAL A 180 8.30 -9.98 18.75
CA VAL A 180 7.72 -10.78 17.68
C VAL A 180 8.10 -12.24 17.85
N LEU A 181 7.11 -13.13 17.84
CA LEU A 181 7.26 -14.58 17.80
C LEU A 181 6.68 -15.09 16.47
N ASP A 182 7.46 -15.85 15.72
CA ASP A 182 7.08 -16.48 14.45
C ASP A 182 7.46 -17.97 14.50
N VAL A 183 6.47 -18.84 14.40
CA VAL A 183 6.65 -20.30 14.46
C VAL A 183 6.00 -20.93 13.25
N SER A 184 6.74 -21.74 12.53
CA SER A 184 6.27 -22.40 11.31
C SER A 184 6.81 -23.82 11.23
N GLY A 185 6.08 -24.72 10.56
CA GLY A 185 6.53 -26.07 10.29
C GLY A 185 5.41 -27.04 9.94
N SER A 186 5.82 -28.25 9.58
CA SER A 186 4.91 -29.38 9.34
C SER A 186 4.32 -29.90 10.64
N LEU A 187 3.04 -30.25 10.61
CA LEU A 187 2.29 -30.83 11.74
C LEU A 187 2.14 -32.35 11.64
N ASN A 188 2.59 -32.94 10.53
CA ASN A 188 2.59 -34.39 10.33
C ASN A 188 3.87 -34.88 9.63
N ASP A 189 4.20 -36.16 9.78
CA ASP A 189 5.41 -36.77 9.20
C ASP A 189 5.41 -36.77 7.65
N ALA A 190 4.25 -36.70 7.03
CA ALA A 190 4.10 -36.65 5.58
C ALA A 190 4.29 -35.23 4.98
N GLU A 191 4.54 -34.22 5.84
CA GLU A 191 4.71 -32.80 5.47
C GLU A 191 3.54 -32.20 4.68
N THR A 192 2.39 -32.90 4.64
CA THR A 192 1.20 -32.45 3.91
C THR A 192 0.34 -31.47 4.68
N LEU A 193 0.48 -31.39 6.00
CA LEU A 193 -0.21 -30.42 6.85
C LEU A 193 0.82 -29.51 7.51
N ARG A 194 0.80 -28.24 7.17
CA ARG A 194 1.73 -27.22 7.63
C ARG A 194 1.00 -26.07 8.30
N ALA A 195 1.62 -25.45 9.28
CA ALA A 195 1.06 -24.24 9.91
C ALA A 195 2.14 -23.21 10.21
N ARG A 196 1.75 -21.95 10.21
CA ARG A 196 2.55 -20.81 10.69
C ARG A 196 1.71 -19.96 11.62
N ALA A 197 2.25 -19.65 12.78
CA ALA A 197 1.63 -18.78 13.76
C ALA A 197 2.59 -17.63 14.08
N ILE A 198 2.08 -16.39 13.99
CA ILE A 198 2.84 -15.17 14.27
C ILE A 198 2.11 -14.37 15.32
N PHE A 199 2.86 -13.89 16.30
CA PHE A 199 2.37 -12.99 17.34
C PHE A 199 3.33 -11.82 17.49
N ALA A 200 2.77 -10.59 17.53
CA ALA A 200 3.55 -9.41 17.82
C ALA A 200 2.85 -8.51 18.85
N LYS A 201 3.64 -7.95 19.75
CA LYS A 201 3.21 -6.88 20.64
C LYS A 201 4.17 -5.72 20.56
N GLU A 202 3.65 -4.51 20.35
CA GLU A 202 4.41 -3.30 20.23
C GLU A 202 3.78 -2.18 21.04
N ASN A 203 4.62 -1.38 21.70
CA ASN A 203 4.23 -0.14 22.36
C ASN A 203 5.32 0.90 22.21
N TYR A 204 4.92 2.15 22.04
CA TYR A 204 5.83 3.29 21.96
C TYR A 204 5.13 4.60 22.35
N SER A 205 5.92 5.60 22.74
CA SER A 205 5.49 6.98 22.93
C SER A 205 5.87 7.82 21.71
N SER A 206 5.07 8.84 21.39
CA SER A 206 5.47 9.80 20.35
C SER A 206 6.73 10.59 20.78
N TRP A 207 7.56 10.96 19.81
CA TRP A 207 8.63 11.92 20.01
C TRP A 207 8.12 13.36 20.19
N ARG A 208 6.86 13.62 19.78
CA ARG A 208 6.17 14.89 19.94
C ARG A 208 5.32 14.90 21.21
N THR A 209 4.95 16.09 21.69
CA THR A 209 4.23 16.28 22.97
C THR A 209 3.02 17.19 22.78
N TYR A 210 1.96 16.89 23.54
CA TYR A 210 0.83 17.81 23.67
C TYR A 210 1.21 19.09 24.43
N GLY A 211 0.33 20.10 24.36
CA GLY A 211 0.57 21.39 25.00
C GLY A 211 0.77 21.33 26.52
N ASP A 212 0.30 20.29 27.19
CA ASP A 212 0.52 20.02 28.62
C ASP A 212 1.81 19.24 28.93
N GLY A 213 2.59 18.89 27.88
CA GLY A 213 3.84 18.13 28.02
C GLY A 213 3.68 16.61 28.04
N THR A 214 2.45 16.08 27.98
CA THR A 214 2.22 14.64 27.86
C THR A 214 2.54 14.14 26.46
N LYS A 215 2.91 12.85 26.33
CA LYS A 215 3.24 12.21 25.05
C LYS A 215 2.09 11.29 24.59
N PRO A 216 1.69 11.35 23.32
CA PRO A 216 0.85 10.30 22.74
C PRO A 216 1.49 8.93 22.92
N GLN A 217 0.66 7.93 23.21
CA GLN A 217 1.09 6.53 23.29
C GLN A 217 0.34 5.70 22.28
N THR A 218 1.01 4.66 21.80
CA THR A 218 0.43 3.65 20.89
C THR A 218 0.72 2.26 21.44
N ASP A 219 -0.32 1.45 21.51
CA ASP A 219 -0.26 0.02 21.84
C ASP A 219 -0.81 -0.78 20.70
N ARG A 220 -0.07 -1.80 20.23
CA ARG A 220 -0.49 -2.66 19.13
C ARG A 220 -0.25 -4.13 19.46
N VAL A 221 -1.24 -4.97 19.11
CA VAL A 221 -1.16 -6.42 19.19
C VAL A 221 -1.57 -7.00 17.84
N VAL A 222 -0.76 -7.89 17.32
CA VAL A 222 -1.00 -8.63 16.07
C VAL A 222 -0.94 -10.12 16.36
N GLY A 223 -1.90 -10.88 15.84
CA GLY A 223 -1.89 -12.33 15.83
C GLY A 223 -2.28 -12.84 14.45
N GLY A 224 -1.53 -13.81 13.91
CA GLY A 224 -1.80 -14.43 12.62
C GLY A 224 -1.61 -15.95 12.69
N LEU A 225 -2.44 -16.68 11.96
CA LEU A 225 -2.38 -18.12 11.77
C LEU A 225 -2.67 -18.45 10.31
N VAL A 226 -1.81 -19.24 9.69
CA VAL A 226 -2.01 -19.82 8.37
C VAL A 226 -1.85 -21.33 8.48
N VAL A 227 -2.77 -22.07 7.89
CA VAL A 227 -2.71 -23.55 7.82
C VAL A 227 -2.86 -23.95 6.36
N GLU A 228 -1.94 -24.78 5.88
CA GLU A 228 -1.96 -25.36 4.54
C GLU A 228 -2.09 -26.87 4.63
N TYR A 229 -2.92 -27.43 3.78
CA TYR A 229 -3.13 -28.87 3.67
C TYR A 229 -3.13 -29.31 2.21
N ASP A 230 -2.17 -30.16 1.87
CA ASP A 230 -2.11 -30.84 0.59
C ASP A 230 -3.07 -32.03 0.62
N ILE A 231 -4.28 -31.83 0.07
CA ILE A 231 -5.30 -32.90 -0.04
C ILE A 231 -4.78 -34.01 -0.94
N THR A 232 -4.10 -33.64 -2.00
CA THR A 232 -3.32 -34.49 -2.90
C THR A 232 -2.07 -33.73 -3.33
N GLU A 233 -1.15 -34.39 -4.04
CA GLU A 233 0.04 -33.72 -4.63
C GLU A 233 -0.31 -32.53 -5.53
N ASN A 234 -1.53 -32.50 -6.09
CA ASN A 234 -2.01 -31.50 -7.04
C ASN A 234 -3.02 -30.51 -6.45
N ILE A 235 -3.49 -30.71 -5.23
CA ILE A 235 -4.55 -29.89 -4.63
C ILE A 235 -4.13 -29.47 -3.23
N MET A 236 -3.89 -28.18 -3.06
CA MET A 236 -3.62 -27.55 -1.77
C MET A 236 -4.80 -26.67 -1.36
N VAL A 237 -5.15 -26.71 -0.09
CA VAL A 237 -6.09 -25.79 0.57
C VAL A 237 -5.36 -25.04 1.66
N SER A 238 -5.48 -23.73 1.66
CA SER A 238 -4.96 -22.85 2.70
C SER A 238 -6.10 -22.15 3.42
N ALA A 239 -6.01 -22.04 4.75
CA ALA A 239 -6.90 -21.24 5.56
C ALA A 239 -6.09 -20.26 6.39
N HIS A 240 -6.55 -19.02 6.50
CA HIS A 240 -5.87 -17.98 7.26
C HIS A 240 -6.82 -17.23 8.18
N TYR A 241 -6.28 -16.77 9.28
CA TYR A 241 -6.91 -15.84 10.22
C TYR A 241 -5.85 -14.90 10.77
N ASP A 242 -6.12 -13.61 10.77
CA ASP A 242 -5.33 -12.66 11.53
C ASP A 242 -6.20 -11.58 12.18
N ARG A 243 -5.68 -11.03 13.27
CA ARG A 243 -6.26 -9.89 13.95
C ARG A 243 -5.19 -8.89 14.34
N THR A 244 -5.47 -7.64 14.04
CA THR A 244 -4.70 -6.49 14.50
C THR A 244 -5.57 -5.62 15.40
N LYS A 245 -5.12 -5.41 16.63
CA LYS A 245 -5.72 -4.42 17.53
C LYS A 245 -4.68 -3.33 17.80
N ASP A 246 -5.07 -2.08 17.54
CA ASP A 246 -4.19 -0.93 17.53
C ASP A 246 -4.91 0.26 18.20
N GLU A 247 -4.38 0.71 19.33
CA GLU A 247 -4.87 1.88 20.06
C GLU A 247 -3.79 2.94 20.06
N GLY A 248 -4.09 4.10 19.46
CA GLY A 248 -3.14 5.20 19.34
C GLY A 248 -3.75 6.56 19.63
N SER A 249 -2.96 7.42 20.23
CA SER A 249 -3.32 8.83 20.41
C SER A 249 -3.21 9.60 19.09
N VAL A 250 -3.93 10.73 18.99
CA VAL A 250 -4.01 11.48 17.73
C VAL A 250 -2.95 12.60 17.70
N ASP A 251 -2.20 12.63 16.62
CA ASP A 251 -1.42 13.76 16.16
C ASP A 251 -1.83 14.06 14.72
N SER A 252 -2.53 15.17 14.51
CA SER A 252 -2.99 15.58 13.18
C SER A 252 -1.95 16.39 12.40
N GLY A 253 -0.75 16.60 12.95
CA GLY A 253 0.34 17.34 12.33
C GLY A 253 0.55 18.75 12.91
N ALA A 254 1.53 19.43 12.36
CA ALA A 254 1.93 20.78 12.76
C ALA A 254 1.13 21.87 12.03
N TYR A 255 1.14 23.07 12.60
CA TYR A 255 0.78 24.32 11.94
C TYR A 255 2.05 25.03 11.52
N ILE A 256 2.21 25.30 10.22
CA ILE A 256 3.41 25.84 9.61
C ILE A 256 3.13 27.28 9.15
N VAL A 257 3.97 28.22 9.56
CA VAL A 257 3.99 29.61 9.07
C VAL A 257 5.43 29.91 8.64
N ASP A 258 5.59 30.56 7.49
CA ASP A 258 6.92 30.89 6.91
C ASP A 258 7.87 29.67 6.86
N GLY A 259 7.33 28.49 6.47
CA GLY A 259 8.07 27.25 6.32
C GLY A 259 8.47 26.56 7.64
N LYS A 260 8.06 27.07 8.81
CA LYS A 260 8.46 26.53 10.12
C LYS A 260 7.26 26.14 10.98
N PRO A 261 7.36 25.05 11.75
CA PRO A 261 6.35 24.67 12.73
C PRO A 261 6.22 25.75 13.82
N VAL A 262 5.01 26.29 13.96
CA VAL A 262 4.68 27.18 15.06
C VAL A 262 4.76 26.41 16.38
N ARG A 263 5.48 26.93 17.38
CA ARG A 263 5.83 26.29 18.67
C ARG A 263 6.84 25.16 18.55
N GLY A 264 7.50 24.98 17.38
CA GLY A 264 8.55 23.98 17.16
C GLY A 264 8.01 22.59 16.76
N ASP A 265 8.92 21.74 16.34
CA ASP A 265 8.64 20.44 15.72
C ASP A 265 7.94 19.46 16.67
N LYS A 266 8.24 19.54 17.96
CA LYS A 266 7.73 18.62 18.99
C LYS A 266 6.33 18.93 19.50
N TYR A 267 5.72 20.06 19.08
CA TYR A 267 4.44 20.50 19.61
C TYR A 267 3.26 19.89 18.86
N ILE A 268 2.34 19.23 19.58
CA ILE A 268 1.09 18.68 19.04
C ILE A 268 -0.06 19.62 19.39
N TRP A 269 -0.85 19.94 18.37
CA TRP A 269 -2.00 20.84 18.49
C TRP A 269 -3.29 20.16 18.91
N ASP A 270 -3.37 18.82 18.78
CA ASP A 270 -4.53 18.04 19.21
C ASP A 270 -4.66 18.04 20.74
N ALA A 271 -5.86 17.73 21.19
CA ALA A 271 -6.12 17.58 22.62
C ALA A 271 -5.69 16.16 23.09
N GLN A 272 -5.15 16.06 24.29
CA GLN A 272 -4.63 14.82 24.87
C GLN A 272 -5.67 13.70 25.06
N TRP A 273 -6.97 14.01 25.02
CA TRP A 273 -8.04 13.02 25.06
C TRP A 273 -8.33 12.38 23.70
N SER A 274 -7.67 12.84 22.63
CA SER A 274 -7.88 12.32 21.27
C SER A 274 -7.23 10.96 21.11
N LYS A 275 -8.00 9.99 20.60
CA LYS A 275 -7.50 8.62 20.35
C LYS A 275 -8.24 7.96 19.20
N ILE A 276 -7.57 6.98 18.59
CA ILE A 276 -8.11 6.11 17.56
C ILE A 276 -7.83 4.67 17.97
N ASP A 277 -8.88 3.87 18.06
CA ASP A 277 -8.82 2.44 18.32
C ASP A 277 -9.27 1.70 17.07
N ASN A 278 -8.41 0.83 16.54
CA ASN A 278 -8.69 -0.04 15.41
C ASN A 278 -8.74 -1.50 15.90
N ASP A 279 -9.72 -2.25 15.42
CA ASP A 279 -9.83 -3.70 15.62
C ASP A 279 -10.17 -4.33 14.27
N VAL A 280 -9.20 -5.00 13.67
CA VAL A 280 -9.30 -5.53 12.30
C VAL A 280 -9.08 -7.02 12.31
N GLU A 281 -10.04 -7.76 11.76
CA GLU A 281 -9.96 -9.20 11.57
C GLU A 281 -10.00 -9.53 10.08
N ASN A 282 -9.11 -10.42 9.63
CA ASN A 282 -9.11 -10.98 8.29
C ASN A 282 -9.16 -12.51 8.41
N TYR A 283 -9.99 -13.15 7.62
CA TYR A 283 -10.01 -14.61 7.53
C TYR A 283 -10.53 -15.10 6.20
N GLY A 284 -10.00 -16.21 5.77
CA GLY A 284 -10.39 -16.76 4.47
C GLY A 284 -9.85 -18.14 4.21
N ILE A 285 -10.13 -18.59 3.01
CA ILE A 285 -9.72 -19.89 2.48
C ILE A 285 -9.32 -19.72 1.03
N ASP A 286 -8.26 -20.40 0.63
CA ASP A 286 -7.74 -20.44 -0.72
C ASP A 286 -7.56 -21.89 -1.16
N ILE A 287 -7.79 -22.16 -2.44
CA ILE A 287 -7.58 -23.45 -3.09
C ILE A 287 -6.67 -23.21 -4.28
N ASN A 288 -5.62 -24.02 -4.39
CA ASN A 288 -4.77 -24.09 -5.56
C ASN A 288 -4.78 -25.53 -6.08
N ALA A 289 -5.20 -25.72 -7.32
CA ALA A 289 -5.37 -27.05 -7.92
C ALA A 289 -4.73 -27.10 -9.31
N GLN A 290 -3.71 -27.96 -9.46
CA GLN A 290 -3.16 -28.36 -10.76
C GLN A 290 -4.09 -29.44 -11.33
N VAL A 291 -5.05 -29.04 -12.18
CA VAL A 291 -6.09 -29.96 -12.71
C VAL A 291 -5.55 -30.89 -13.79
N THR A 292 -4.64 -30.38 -14.61
CA THR A 292 -3.85 -31.13 -15.59
C THR A 292 -2.45 -30.50 -15.65
N ASP A 293 -1.50 -31.13 -16.36
CA ASP A 293 -0.14 -30.60 -16.52
C ASP A 293 -0.12 -29.14 -17.03
N ASN A 294 -1.15 -28.75 -17.78
CA ASN A 294 -1.24 -27.44 -18.42
C ASN A 294 -2.30 -26.51 -17.81
N VAL A 295 -3.10 -26.97 -16.86
CA VAL A 295 -4.23 -26.20 -16.30
C VAL A 295 -4.12 -26.10 -14.80
N ASN A 296 -3.97 -24.89 -14.30
CA ASN A 296 -4.02 -24.55 -12.89
C ASN A 296 -5.25 -23.72 -12.56
N VAL A 297 -5.91 -24.03 -11.45
CA VAL A 297 -7.09 -23.31 -10.93
C VAL A 297 -6.79 -22.78 -9.54
N LYS A 298 -6.95 -21.49 -9.35
CA LYS A 298 -6.88 -20.83 -8.04
C LYS A 298 -8.24 -20.21 -7.72
N ALA A 299 -8.73 -20.45 -6.51
CA ALA A 299 -9.96 -19.84 -6.03
C ALA A 299 -9.80 -19.46 -4.57
N GLY A 300 -10.44 -18.39 -4.15
CA GLY A 300 -10.36 -17.98 -2.75
C GLY A 300 -11.49 -17.07 -2.33
N TYR A 301 -11.70 -17.04 -1.02
CA TYR A 301 -12.61 -16.15 -0.34
C TYR A 301 -11.88 -15.55 0.85
N ASN A 302 -12.07 -14.25 1.07
CA ASN A 302 -11.58 -13.55 2.25
C ASN A 302 -12.62 -12.57 2.77
N ARG A 303 -12.73 -12.48 4.09
CA ARG A 303 -13.47 -11.44 4.77
C ARG A 303 -12.54 -10.60 5.62
N GLN A 304 -12.65 -9.27 5.47
CA GLN A 304 -12.09 -8.28 6.37
C GLN A 304 -13.22 -7.60 7.13
N ASP A 305 -13.18 -7.67 8.47
CA ASP A 305 -14.08 -6.94 9.38
C ASP A 305 -13.24 -5.90 10.12
N PHE A 306 -13.49 -4.61 9.83
CA PHE A 306 -12.72 -3.51 10.39
C PHE A 306 -13.61 -2.60 11.21
N LYS A 307 -13.37 -2.57 12.52
CA LYS A 307 -14.03 -1.69 13.47
C LYS A 307 -13.08 -0.61 13.93
N ARG A 308 -13.56 0.62 13.91
CA ARG A 308 -12.85 1.78 14.43
C ARG A 308 -13.71 2.54 15.40
N PHE A 309 -13.13 2.89 16.53
CA PHE A 309 -13.64 3.91 17.43
C PHE A 309 -12.64 5.04 17.50
N ASP A 310 -13.05 6.25 17.14
CA ASP A 310 -12.20 7.42 17.27
C ASP A 310 -12.90 8.54 18.09
N VAL A 311 -12.08 9.24 18.87
CA VAL A 311 -12.41 10.48 19.55
C VAL A 311 -11.35 11.47 19.16
N GLU A 312 -11.69 12.42 18.29
CA GLU A 312 -10.71 13.32 17.70
C GLU A 312 -11.01 14.77 18.03
N SER A 313 -9.99 15.52 18.39
CA SER A 313 -10.01 16.98 18.34
C SER A 313 -9.63 17.47 16.94
N TYR A 314 -10.22 18.60 16.55
CA TYR A 314 -9.88 19.28 15.31
C TYR A 314 -9.45 20.71 15.62
N PRO A 315 -8.16 21.00 15.82
CA PRO A 315 -7.67 22.34 16.01
C PRO A 315 -7.92 23.17 14.74
N LYS A 316 -8.48 24.36 14.89
CA LYS A 316 -8.76 25.35 13.82
C LYS A 316 -7.98 26.62 14.12
N PHE A 317 -7.26 27.10 13.10
CA PHE A 317 -6.32 28.20 13.22
C PHE A 317 -6.83 29.53 12.64
N ASP A 318 -8.11 29.61 12.28
CA ASP A 318 -8.72 30.77 11.60
C ASP A 318 -8.49 32.13 12.32
N ASN A 319 -8.30 32.11 13.64
CA ASN A 319 -8.09 33.30 14.47
C ASN A 319 -6.76 33.29 15.25
N TYR A 320 -5.86 32.31 14.98
CA TYR A 320 -4.64 32.15 15.77
C TYR A 320 -3.74 33.39 15.73
N ASP A 321 -3.59 34.00 14.56
CA ASP A 321 -2.64 35.09 14.33
C ASP A 321 -3.07 36.43 14.98
N LYS A 322 -4.35 36.53 15.34
CA LYS A 322 -4.91 37.74 15.95
C LYS A 322 -4.80 37.74 17.48
N ASP A 323 -5.07 36.60 18.10
CA ASP A 323 -5.32 36.52 19.55
C ASP A 323 -4.54 35.39 20.23
N GLY A 324 -3.77 34.56 19.49
CA GLY A 324 -3.11 33.36 19.99
C GLY A 324 -4.11 32.31 20.48
N VAL A 325 -5.34 32.36 19.97
CA VAL A 325 -6.45 31.47 20.35
C VAL A 325 -6.68 30.44 19.26
N ILE A 326 -6.94 29.19 19.68
CA ILE A 326 -7.28 28.09 18.78
C ILE A 326 -8.69 27.64 19.10
N ARG A 327 -9.48 27.38 18.07
CA ARG A 327 -10.76 26.74 18.22
C ARG A 327 -10.61 25.22 18.12
N HIS A 328 -10.77 24.51 19.22
CA HIS A 328 -10.91 23.06 19.21
C HIS A 328 -12.35 22.66 18.93
N LYS A 329 -12.54 21.96 17.82
CA LYS A 329 -13.76 21.17 17.55
C LYS A 329 -13.43 19.70 17.74
N GLY A 330 -14.42 18.85 17.86
CA GLY A 330 -14.17 17.43 17.95
C GLY A 330 -15.37 16.61 17.54
N ASN A 331 -15.12 15.34 17.34
CA ASN A 331 -16.15 14.34 17.17
C ASN A 331 -15.73 13.01 17.80
N GLU A 332 -16.74 12.18 17.96
CA GLU A 332 -16.61 10.78 18.31
C GLU A 332 -17.27 9.98 17.19
N ARG A 333 -16.56 8.97 16.65
CA ARG A 333 -17.09 8.11 15.59
C ARG A 333 -16.93 6.66 15.98
N THR A 334 -17.94 5.88 15.59
CA THR A 334 -17.81 4.43 15.46
C THR A 334 -18.09 4.08 14.02
N ASP A 335 -17.09 3.53 13.39
CA ASP A 335 -17.12 3.07 12.00
C ASP A 335 -16.97 1.55 11.96
N ASN A 336 -17.73 0.88 11.10
CA ASN A 336 -17.60 -0.54 10.84
C ASN A 336 -17.64 -0.79 9.34
N TRP A 337 -16.56 -1.35 8.80
CA TRP A 337 -16.43 -1.77 7.40
C TRP A 337 -16.34 -3.29 7.32
N VAL A 338 -17.03 -3.85 6.35
CA VAL A 338 -16.96 -5.27 6.02
C VAL A 338 -16.69 -5.41 4.53
N PHE A 339 -15.67 -6.18 4.19
CA PHE A 339 -15.29 -6.54 2.83
C PHE A 339 -15.32 -8.04 2.69
N ASP A 340 -16.24 -8.56 1.90
CA ASP A 340 -16.26 -9.95 1.46
C ASP A 340 -15.73 -10.01 0.03
N THR A 341 -14.57 -10.64 -0.18
CA THR A 341 -13.93 -10.78 -1.49
C THR A 341 -13.86 -12.24 -1.91
N ALA A 342 -14.11 -12.51 -3.17
CA ALA A 342 -13.93 -13.83 -3.76
C ALA A 342 -13.30 -13.73 -5.15
N TYR A 343 -12.53 -14.74 -5.55
CA TYR A 343 -11.95 -14.80 -6.89
C TYR A 343 -11.87 -16.24 -7.39
N LEU A 344 -11.80 -16.37 -8.70
CA LEU A 344 -11.51 -17.60 -9.42
C LEU A 344 -10.61 -17.26 -10.60
N ASP A 345 -9.45 -17.90 -10.67
CA ASP A 345 -8.46 -17.78 -11.74
C ASP A 345 -8.21 -19.16 -12.36
N VAL A 346 -8.23 -19.23 -13.67
CA VAL A 346 -7.86 -20.42 -14.45
C VAL A 346 -6.72 -20.04 -15.37
N THR A 347 -5.56 -20.63 -15.16
CA THR A 347 -4.38 -20.46 -16.00
C THR A 347 -4.16 -21.71 -16.84
N THR A 348 -3.88 -21.55 -18.13
CA THR A 348 -3.57 -22.67 -19.01
C THR A 348 -2.40 -22.35 -19.94
N ASN A 349 -1.50 -23.32 -20.11
CA ASN A 349 -0.40 -23.26 -21.06
C ASN A 349 -0.74 -24.12 -22.30
N PHE A 350 -0.56 -23.57 -23.50
CA PHE A 350 -0.81 -24.29 -24.73
C PHE A 350 0.02 -23.73 -25.90
N SER A 351 0.30 -24.59 -26.88
CA SER A 351 0.97 -24.18 -28.13
C SER A 351 -0.08 -23.98 -29.24
N LEU A 352 0.00 -22.87 -29.94
CA LEU A 352 -0.89 -22.53 -31.04
C LEU A 352 -0.10 -21.88 -32.18
N LEU A 353 -0.22 -22.44 -33.40
CA LEU A 353 0.43 -21.90 -34.61
C LEU A 353 1.96 -21.67 -34.47
N GLY A 354 2.60 -22.47 -33.64
CA GLY A 354 4.05 -22.39 -33.40
C GLY A 354 4.46 -21.37 -32.33
N THR A 355 3.50 -20.82 -31.60
CA THR A 355 3.74 -19.95 -30.43
C THR A 355 3.36 -20.67 -29.14
N GLU A 356 4.08 -20.40 -28.06
CA GLU A 356 3.70 -20.83 -26.69
C GLU A 356 2.86 -19.75 -26.04
N ASN A 357 1.77 -20.17 -25.38
CA ASN A 357 0.80 -19.26 -24.78
C ASN A 357 0.56 -19.59 -23.33
N THR A 358 0.59 -18.58 -22.47
CA THR A 358 0.09 -18.64 -21.08
C THR A 358 -1.16 -17.79 -21.01
N PHE A 359 -2.31 -18.42 -20.89
CA PHE A 359 -3.63 -17.78 -20.89
C PHE A 359 -4.23 -17.83 -19.49
N LEU A 360 -4.63 -16.67 -18.99
CA LEU A 360 -5.40 -16.52 -17.76
C LEU A 360 -6.80 -16.02 -18.07
N VAL A 361 -7.80 -16.67 -17.52
CA VAL A 361 -9.16 -16.14 -17.42
C VAL A 361 -9.60 -16.19 -15.96
N GLY A 362 -10.23 -15.13 -15.51
CA GLY A 362 -10.65 -15.05 -14.11
C GLY A 362 -11.86 -14.17 -13.88
N ALA A 363 -12.39 -14.28 -12.68
CA ALA A 363 -13.46 -13.45 -12.17
C ALA A 363 -13.23 -13.11 -10.70
N ASN A 364 -13.65 -11.94 -10.27
CA ASN A 364 -13.67 -11.58 -8.85
C ASN A 364 -14.97 -10.88 -8.47
N TYR A 365 -15.23 -10.90 -7.17
CA TYR A 365 -16.41 -10.31 -6.55
C TYR A 365 -16.02 -9.63 -5.24
N LEU A 366 -16.60 -8.47 -4.97
CA LEU A 366 -16.52 -7.72 -3.73
C LEU A 366 -17.91 -7.34 -3.26
N ASP A 367 -18.26 -7.66 -2.02
CA ASP A 367 -19.42 -7.12 -1.28
C ASP A 367 -18.89 -6.20 -0.16
N TYR A 368 -19.24 -4.94 -0.24
CA TYR A 368 -18.81 -3.89 0.69
C TYR A 368 -19.97 -3.37 1.51
N LYS A 369 -19.75 -3.26 2.82
CA LYS A 369 -20.71 -2.66 3.76
C LYS A 369 -20.02 -1.72 4.71
N TYR A 370 -20.66 -0.59 4.98
CA TYR A 370 -20.16 0.43 5.88
C TYR A 370 -21.25 1.04 6.74
N ASP A 371 -21.07 0.94 8.04
CA ASP A 371 -21.91 1.58 9.06
C ASP A 371 -21.15 2.67 9.79
N ARG A 372 -21.80 3.82 10.03
CA ARG A 372 -21.24 4.95 10.80
C ARG A 372 -22.22 5.49 11.82
N PHE A 373 -21.71 5.69 13.03
CA PHE A 373 -22.29 6.58 14.03
C PHE A 373 -21.31 7.71 14.31
N MET A 374 -21.81 8.95 14.45
CA MET A 374 -20.98 10.11 14.76
C MET A 374 -21.69 11.02 15.78
N ALA A 375 -20.96 11.41 16.82
CA ALA A 375 -21.32 12.48 17.75
C ALA A 375 -20.38 13.67 17.56
N VAL A 376 -20.93 14.88 17.44
CA VAL A 376 -20.18 16.13 17.28
C VAL A 376 -20.11 16.84 18.62
N HIS A 377 -18.91 17.26 18.99
CA HIS A 377 -18.66 18.00 20.23
C HIS A 377 -18.82 19.51 20.03
N ALA A 378 -19.10 20.21 21.13
CA ALA A 378 -19.07 21.68 21.15
C ALA A 378 -17.68 22.20 20.77
N GLY A 379 -17.62 23.31 20.03
CA GLY A 379 -16.34 23.99 19.79
C GLY A 379 -15.96 24.82 21.03
N GLU A 380 -14.67 24.79 21.42
CA GLU A 380 -14.11 25.56 22.52
C GLU A 380 -12.93 26.39 22.02
N ASP A 381 -12.91 27.68 22.36
CA ASP A 381 -11.83 28.59 22.06
C ASP A 381 -10.87 28.62 23.26
N VAL A 382 -9.62 28.21 23.05
CA VAL A 382 -8.62 28.09 24.09
C VAL A 382 -7.33 28.79 23.71
N ALA A 383 -6.62 29.32 24.67
CA ALA A 383 -5.28 29.84 24.43
C ALA A 383 -4.34 28.68 24.08
N ALA A 384 -3.49 28.88 23.08
CA ALA A 384 -2.52 27.88 22.65
C ALA A 384 -1.62 27.46 23.81
N GLY A 385 -1.42 26.16 24.00
CA GLY A 385 -0.61 25.58 25.10
C GLY A 385 -1.36 25.32 26.38
N THR A 386 -2.69 25.49 26.40
CA THR A 386 -3.51 25.10 27.57
C THR A 386 -4.05 23.69 27.39
N THR A 387 -4.31 23.01 28.51
CA THR A 387 -5.01 21.71 28.51
C THR A 387 -6.44 21.91 28.04
N VAL A 388 -6.85 21.16 27.03
CA VAL A 388 -8.20 21.17 26.49
C VAL A 388 -9.01 20.07 27.13
N THR A 389 -10.11 20.41 27.81
CA THR A 389 -11.06 19.41 28.31
C THR A 389 -11.92 18.88 27.17
N ARG A 390 -12.34 17.61 27.24
CA ARG A 390 -13.24 17.06 26.22
C ARG A 390 -14.60 17.75 26.32
N PRO A 391 -15.05 18.45 25.24
CA PRO A 391 -16.33 19.14 25.27
C PRO A 391 -17.51 18.16 25.24
N GLY A 392 -18.66 18.60 25.73
CA GLY A 392 -19.90 17.84 25.66
C GLY A 392 -20.41 17.66 24.23
N THR A 393 -21.11 16.57 23.97
CA THR A 393 -21.76 16.30 22.68
C THR A 393 -22.94 17.26 22.46
N VAL A 394 -22.97 17.94 21.30
CA VAL A 394 -24.05 18.85 20.89
C VAL A 394 -25.06 18.20 19.94
N ARG A 395 -24.64 17.18 19.20
CA ARG A 395 -25.52 16.38 18.33
C ARG A 395 -24.90 15.03 18.04
N SER A 396 -25.75 14.05 17.75
CA SER A 396 -25.32 12.74 17.27
C SER A 396 -26.21 12.27 16.12
N LYS A 397 -25.64 11.44 15.24
CA LYS A 397 -26.34 10.87 14.09
C LYS A 397 -25.81 9.48 13.77
N LYS A 398 -26.73 8.53 13.57
CA LYS A 398 -26.45 7.29 12.86
C LYS A 398 -26.69 7.56 11.37
N TYR A 399 -25.69 7.28 10.54
CA TYR A 399 -25.81 7.44 9.11
C TYR A 399 -26.48 6.20 8.50
N PRO A 400 -27.18 6.33 7.36
CA PRO A 400 -27.60 5.16 6.58
C PRO A 400 -26.39 4.29 6.24
N ARG A 401 -26.61 2.98 6.25
CA ARG A 401 -25.61 2.03 5.76
C ARG A 401 -25.30 2.33 4.32
N ARG A 402 -24.02 2.31 3.95
CA ARG A 402 -23.57 2.31 2.55
C ARG A 402 -23.18 0.89 2.20
N GLU A 403 -23.66 0.42 1.07
CA GLU A 403 -23.32 -0.89 0.56
C GLU A 403 -23.24 -0.84 -0.96
N HIS A 404 -22.28 -1.58 -1.52
CA HIS A 404 -22.19 -1.81 -2.95
C HIS A 404 -21.58 -3.18 -3.21
N ASP A 405 -21.89 -3.74 -4.35
CA ASP A 405 -21.22 -4.90 -4.90
C ASP A 405 -20.47 -4.54 -6.19
N THR A 406 -19.33 -5.17 -6.38
CA THR A 406 -18.53 -5.04 -7.60
C THR A 406 -18.14 -6.43 -8.05
N TRP A 407 -18.27 -6.70 -9.35
CA TRP A 407 -17.74 -7.91 -9.95
C TRP A 407 -16.98 -7.58 -11.23
N GLY A 408 -16.00 -8.40 -11.53
CA GLY A 408 -15.19 -8.26 -12.73
C GLY A 408 -14.88 -9.59 -13.37
N ILE A 409 -14.81 -9.61 -14.69
CA ILE A 409 -14.32 -10.74 -15.49
C ILE A 409 -13.15 -10.24 -16.33
N TYR A 410 -12.06 -10.97 -16.34
CA TYR A 410 -10.85 -10.62 -17.08
C TYR A 410 -10.26 -11.81 -17.83
N ALA A 411 -9.57 -11.50 -18.91
CA ALA A 411 -8.77 -12.46 -19.63
C ALA A 411 -7.48 -11.80 -20.14
N GLN A 412 -6.39 -12.53 -20.09
CA GLN A 412 -5.12 -12.11 -20.70
C GLN A 412 -4.38 -13.29 -21.30
N ASN A 413 -3.60 -13.05 -22.32
CA ASN A 413 -2.69 -14.01 -22.92
C ASN A 413 -1.29 -13.43 -23.05
N MET A 414 -0.31 -14.14 -22.51
CA MET A 414 1.09 -13.93 -22.83
C MET A 414 1.47 -14.92 -23.91
N MET A 415 1.77 -14.41 -25.09
CA MET A 415 2.17 -15.19 -26.26
C MET A 415 3.67 -15.05 -26.49
N THR A 416 4.41 -16.14 -26.35
CA THR A 416 5.82 -16.24 -26.70
C THR A 416 5.92 -16.67 -28.19
N ILE A 417 6.33 -15.73 -29.05
CA ILE A 417 6.44 -15.95 -30.49
C ILE A 417 7.72 -16.73 -30.81
N ASN A 418 8.80 -16.37 -30.13
CA ASN A 418 10.10 -17.02 -30.20
C ASN A 418 10.99 -16.52 -29.05
N ASP A 419 12.24 -16.93 -28.97
CA ASP A 419 13.20 -16.55 -27.92
C ASP A 419 13.43 -15.04 -27.76
N TYR A 420 13.00 -14.23 -28.72
CA TYR A 420 13.23 -12.79 -28.75
C TYR A 420 11.95 -11.98 -28.45
N TRP A 421 10.77 -12.50 -28.75
CA TRP A 421 9.54 -11.70 -28.75
C TRP A 421 8.41 -12.35 -27.96
N GLN A 422 7.86 -11.58 -27.02
CA GLN A 422 6.63 -11.92 -26.32
C GLN A 422 5.61 -10.78 -26.46
N VAL A 423 4.34 -11.13 -26.49
CA VAL A 423 3.24 -10.17 -26.59
C VAL A 423 2.20 -10.50 -25.52
N LEU A 424 1.87 -9.49 -24.69
CA LEU A 424 0.76 -9.52 -23.76
C LEU A 424 -0.44 -8.79 -24.35
N ALA A 425 -1.60 -9.42 -24.30
CA ALA A 425 -2.88 -8.75 -24.58
C ALA A 425 -3.93 -9.22 -23.57
N GLY A 426 -4.70 -8.28 -23.04
CA GLY A 426 -5.77 -8.59 -22.11
C GLY A 426 -6.81 -7.49 -22.01
N ALA A 427 -7.97 -7.86 -21.52
CA ALA A 427 -9.07 -6.95 -21.22
C ALA A 427 -9.88 -7.44 -20.03
N ARG A 428 -10.44 -6.50 -19.30
CA ARG A 428 -11.33 -6.72 -18.16
C ARG A 428 -12.60 -5.91 -18.32
N TYR A 429 -13.71 -6.49 -17.91
CA TYR A 429 -15.00 -5.83 -17.73
C TYR A 429 -15.34 -5.82 -16.24
N ASP A 430 -15.66 -4.65 -15.70
CA ASP A 430 -16.12 -4.43 -14.33
C ASP A 430 -17.52 -3.86 -14.32
N GLU A 431 -18.30 -4.25 -13.30
CA GLU A 431 -19.59 -3.66 -12.97
C GLU A 431 -19.69 -3.42 -11.46
N LYS A 432 -19.94 -2.17 -11.08
CA LYS A 432 -20.26 -1.75 -9.70
C LYS A 432 -21.72 -1.42 -9.59
N ARG A 433 -22.38 -1.92 -8.55
CA ARG A 433 -23.77 -1.61 -8.19
C ARG A 433 -23.83 -0.98 -6.82
N GLU A 434 -24.42 0.20 -6.74
CA GLU A 434 -24.65 0.93 -5.50
C GLU A 434 -26.06 1.53 -5.54
N ASP A 435 -26.96 1.11 -4.65
CA ASP A 435 -28.39 1.48 -4.66
C ASP A 435 -29.04 1.26 -6.05
N SER A 436 -29.48 2.35 -6.71
CA SER A 436 -30.06 2.34 -8.05
C SER A 436 -29.03 2.57 -9.17
N LEU A 437 -27.79 2.88 -8.82
CA LEU A 437 -26.73 3.21 -9.76
C LEU A 437 -25.96 1.96 -10.18
N THR A 438 -25.76 1.79 -11.47
CA THR A 438 -24.85 0.81 -12.05
C THR A 438 -23.82 1.51 -12.91
N GLU A 439 -22.56 1.27 -12.61
CA GLU A 439 -21.41 1.78 -13.36
C GLU A 439 -20.64 0.59 -13.94
N ASN A 440 -20.17 0.70 -15.17
CA ASN A 440 -19.38 -0.34 -15.79
C ASN A 440 -18.23 0.25 -16.61
N GLN A 441 -17.16 -0.53 -16.77
CA GLN A 441 -15.96 -0.12 -17.49
C GLN A 441 -15.26 -1.32 -18.11
N VAL A 442 -14.60 -1.07 -19.25
CA VAL A 442 -13.63 -2.01 -19.85
C VAL A 442 -12.24 -1.44 -19.72
N SER A 443 -11.30 -2.22 -19.19
CA SER A 443 -9.90 -1.84 -18.99
C SER A 443 -8.98 -2.76 -19.80
N PRO A 444 -8.41 -2.30 -20.94
CA PRO A 444 -7.45 -3.04 -21.72
C PRO A 444 -6.02 -2.91 -21.16
N LYS A 445 -5.17 -3.91 -21.49
CA LYS A 445 -3.72 -3.86 -21.32
C LYS A 445 -3.05 -4.53 -22.52
N LEU A 446 -2.03 -3.88 -23.06
CA LEU A 446 -1.21 -4.40 -24.16
C LEU A 446 0.25 -4.24 -23.79
N GLY A 447 1.08 -5.23 -24.13
CA GLY A 447 2.52 -5.20 -23.90
C GLY A 447 3.26 -5.96 -24.99
N VAL A 448 4.45 -5.48 -25.32
CA VAL A 448 5.38 -6.18 -26.19
C VAL A 448 6.73 -6.21 -25.48
N ILE A 449 7.34 -7.37 -25.40
CA ILE A 449 8.65 -7.59 -24.81
C ILE A 449 9.59 -8.09 -25.89
N PHE A 450 10.77 -7.47 -25.95
CA PHE A 450 11.88 -7.89 -26.79
C PHE A 450 13.06 -8.31 -25.89
N HIS A 451 13.54 -9.53 -26.05
CA HIS A 451 14.71 -10.08 -25.38
C HIS A 451 15.92 -10.03 -26.32
N PRO A 452 16.77 -8.98 -26.27
CA PRO A 452 17.98 -8.93 -27.08
C PRO A 452 18.99 -10.02 -26.71
N THR A 453 18.93 -10.45 -25.44
CA THR A 453 19.75 -11.51 -24.86
C THR A 453 18.93 -12.23 -23.77
N SER A 454 19.35 -13.41 -23.35
CA SER A 454 18.64 -14.19 -22.30
C SER A 454 18.60 -13.52 -20.91
N ASN A 455 19.50 -12.56 -20.65
CA ASN A 455 19.59 -11.85 -19.37
C ASN A 455 19.03 -10.42 -19.43
N GLY A 456 18.29 -10.06 -20.50
CA GLY A 456 17.75 -8.72 -20.64
C GLY A 456 16.45 -8.65 -21.42
N SER A 457 15.64 -7.66 -21.14
CA SER A 457 14.41 -7.35 -21.87
C SER A 457 14.21 -5.85 -22.05
N ILE A 458 13.55 -5.50 -23.14
CA ILE A 458 13.04 -4.16 -23.45
C ILE A 458 11.56 -4.31 -23.70
N TYR A 459 10.72 -3.47 -23.11
CA TYR A 459 9.28 -3.56 -23.29
C TYR A 459 8.63 -2.22 -23.60
N VAL A 460 7.47 -2.30 -24.23
CA VAL A 460 6.50 -1.20 -24.40
C VAL A 460 5.17 -1.67 -23.86
N GLN A 461 4.49 -0.84 -23.07
CA GLN A 461 3.22 -1.16 -22.45
C GLN A 461 2.22 -0.01 -22.61
N TYR A 462 0.97 -0.39 -22.84
CA TYR A 462 -0.23 0.42 -22.68
C TYR A 462 -1.12 -0.19 -21.61
N SER A 463 -1.60 0.61 -20.65
CA SER A 463 -2.51 0.14 -19.60
C SER A 463 -3.51 1.22 -19.19
N GLU A 464 -4.68 0.79 -18.73
CA GLU A 464 -5.72 1.67 -18.20
C GLU A 464 -6.14 1.27 -16.79
N SER A 465 -6.64 2.27 -16.06
CA SER A 465 -7.37 2.12 -14.80
C SER A 465 -8.60 3.04 -14.81
N PHE A 466 -9.51 2.81 -13.89
CA PHE A 466 -10.70 3.67 -13.76
C PHE A 466 -11.11 3.84 -12.30
N MET A 467 -11.79 4.97 -12.03
CA MET A 467 -12.39 5.28 -10.74
C MET A 467 -13.82 5.76 -10.96
N PRO A 468 -14.85 5.01 -10.49
CA PRO A 468 -16.25 5.40 -10.61
C PRO A 468 -16.52 6.73 -9.91
N GLN A 469 -17.31 7.60 -10.53
CA GLN A 469 -17.64 8.95 -10.01
C GLN A 469 -19.05 9.07 -9.41
N GLY A 470 -19.95 8.12 -9.72
CA GLY A 470 -21.32 8.15 -9.25
C GLY A 470 -22.20 9.21 -9.92
N GLU A 471 -23.14 9.76 -9.14
CA GLU A 471 -24.06 10.82 -9.58
C GLU A 471 -23.75 12.14 -8.91
N VAL A 472 -24.01 13.25 -9.61
CA VAL A 472 -23.95 14.59 -9.05
C VAL A 472 -24.97 14.72 -7.92
N SER A 473 -24.55 15.12 -6.75
CA SER A 473 -25.41 15.24 -5.58
C SER A 473 -25.27 16.58 -4.90
N ASN A 474 -26.39 17.22 -4.60
CA ASN A 474 -26.45 18.41 -3.80
C ASN A 474 -25.94 18.17 -2.37
N GLY A 475 -25.16 19.09 -1.83
CA GLY A 475 -24.57 18.99 -0.51
C GLY A 475 -24.14 20.35 0.03
N SER A 476 -22.84 20.58 0.15
CA SER A 476 -22.27 21.90 0.50
C SER A 476 -22.41 22.93 -0.63
N ARG A 477 -22.55 22.47 -1.87
CA ARG A 477 -22.85 23.26 -3.07
C ARG A 477 -24.20 22.80 -3.64
N THR A 478 -24.89 23.71 -4.34
CA THR A 478 -26.14 23.43 -5.07
C THR A 478 -25.81 23.32 -6.55
N TYR A 479 -26.09 22.15 -7.13
CA TYR A 479 -25.83 21.87 -8.54
C TYR A 479 -27.12 21.93 -9.37
N ILE A 480 -27.04 22.58 -10.54
CA ILE A 480 -28.16 22.64 -11.49
C ILE A 480 -28.39 21.31 -12.21
N ASN A 481 -27.41 20.41 -12.18
CA ASN A 481 -27.45 19.08 -12.75
C ASN A 481 -27.39 17.96 -11.68
N ASP A 482 -28.08 18.19 -10.56
CA ASP A 482 -28.27 17.18 -9.50
C ASP A 482 -28.91 15.91 -10.07
N GLY A 483 -28.36 14.72 -9.73
CA GLY A 483 -28.79 13.44 -10.26
C GLY A 483 -28.21 13.08 -11.64
N GLU A 484 -27.39 13.94 -12.28
CA GLU A 484 -26.69 13.57 -13.51
C GLU A 484 -25.60 12.53 -13.22
N LYS A 485 -25.58 11.43 -13.98
CA LYS A 485 -24.53 10.40 -13.87
C LYS A 485 -23.24 10.91 -14.49
N LEU A 486 -22.14 10.73 -13.78
CA LEU A 486 -20.79 11.04 -14.27
C LEU A 486 -20.12 9.79 -14.84
N ASP A 487 -19.33 9.97 -15.88
CA ASP A 487 -18.42 8.93 -16.36
C ASP A 487 -17.30 8.67 -15.36
N ALA A 488 -16.71 7.48 -15.37
CA ALA A 488 -15.56 7.20 -14.54
C ALA A 488 -14.35 8.07 -14.93
N GLU A 489 -13.55 8.50 -13.94
CA GLU A 489 -12.20 8.97 -14.22
C GLU A 489 -11.38 7.82 -14.79
N ARG A 490 -10.51 8.12 -15.75
CA ARG A 490 -9.66 7.13 -16.43
C ARG A 490 -8.20 7.49 -16.31
N GLY A 491 -7.42 6.55 -15.79
CA GLY A 491 -5.96 6.59 -15.82
C GLY A 491 -5.45 5.87 -17.05
N ILE A 492 -4.70 6.55 -17.92
CA ILE A 492 -4.11 6.00 -19.15
C ILE A 492 -2.60 6.12 -19.05
N SER A 493 -1.87 5.02 -19.31
CA SER A 493 -0.41 5.01 -19.27
C SER A 493 0.20 4.42 -20.53
N TYR A 494 1.24 5.10 -21.01
CA TYR A 494 2.22 4.60 -21.97
C TYR A 494 3.57 4.49 -21.27
N GLU A 495 4.20 3.33 -21.34
CA GLU A 495 5.48 3.09 -20.68
C GLU A 495 6.42 2.33 -21.64
N VAL A 496 7.69 2.76 -21.64
CA VAL A 496 8.80 2.05 -22.29
C VAL A 496 9.86 1.81 -21.24
N GLY A 497 10.30 0.56 -21.11
CA GLY A 497 11.29 0.22 -20.10
C GLY A 497 12.25 -0.89 -20.55
N THR A 498 13.22 -1.13 -19.71
CA THR A 498 14.24 -2.16 -19.89
C THR A 498 14.60 -2.80 -18.56
N LYS A 499 14.97 -4.09 -18.61
CA LYS A 499 15.32 -4.90 -17.45
C LYS A 499 16.50 -5.80 -17.76
N TRP A 500 17.41 -5.91 -16.81
CA TRP A 500 18.66 -6.65 -17.00
C TRP A 500 19.06 -7.40 -15.73
N GLU A 501 19.50 -8.63 -15.91
CA GLU A 501 20.21 -9.42 -14.90
C GLU A 501 21.70 -9.38 -15.18
N LEU A 502 22.46 -8.81 -14.25
CA LEU A 502 23.89 -8.58 -14.38
C LEU A 502 24.68 -9.44 -13.37
N PHE A 503 25.98 -9.60 -13.58
CA PHE A 503 26.90 -10.32 -12.68
C PHE A 503 26.44 -11.75 -12.37
N ASP A 504 26.21 -12.54 -13.41
CA ASP A 504 25.69 -13.92 -13.31
C ASP A 504 24.35 -13.96 -12.54
N GLN A 505 23.41 -13.09 -12.94
CA GLN A 505 22.06 -12.97 -12.40
C GLN A 505 21.98 -12.49 -10.93
N ARG A 506 23.08 -12.04 -10.34
CA ARG A 506 23.12 -11.58 -8.94
C ARG A 506 22.59 -10.17 -8.73
N LEU A 507 22.58 -9.35 -9.76
CA LEU A 507 22.07 -7.98 -9.72
C LEU A 507 20.99 -7.78 -10.78
N PHE A 508 19.79 -7.42 -10.35
CA PHE A 508 18.71 -6.97 -11.23
C PHE A 508 18.74 -5.46 -11.37
N VAL A 509 18.66 -4.93 -12.59
CA VAL A 509 18.57 -3.50 -12.87
C VAL A 509 17.42 -3.26 -13.83
N SER A 510 16.60 -2.27 -13.55
CA SER A 510 15.50 -1.86 -14.44
C SER A 510 15.41 -0.35 -14.56
N GLY A 511 14.87 0.10 -15.69
CA GLY A 511 14.57 1.52 -15.92
C GLY A 511 13.36 1.67 -16.83
N ALA A 512 12.60 2.75 -16.64
CA ALA A 512 11.45 3.06 -17.47
C ALA A 512 11.28 4.56 -17.67
N VAL A 513 10.65 4.93 -18.78
CA VAL A 513 10.04 6.24 -19.00
C VAL A 513 8.56 6.05 -19.20
N PHE A 514 7.75 6.93 -18.58
CA PHE A 514 6.31 6.80 -18.59
C PHE A 514 5.59 8.14 -18.79
N ASP A 515 4.39 8.05 -19.33
CA ASP A 515 3.43 9.16 -19.48
C ASP A 515 2.09 8.64 -18.96
N ILE A 516 1.61 9.20 -17.84
CA ILE A 516 0.35 8.82 -17.19
C ILE A 516 -0.57 10.03 -17.23
N THR A 517 -1.75 9.86 -17.81
CA THR A 517 -2.81 10.88 -17.84
C THR A 517 -4.02 10.39 -17.08
N LEU A 518 -4.50 11.19 -16.12
CA LEU A 518 -5.81 11.04 -15.47
C LEU A 518 -6.80 11.97 -16.14
N GLU A 519 -7.82 11.42 -16.77
CA GLU A 519 -8.86 12.12 -17.53
C GLU A 519 -10.22 12.09 -16.82
N ASN A 520 -11.16 12.91 -17.27
CA ASN A 520 -12.53 13.01 -16.77
C ASN A 520 -12.64 13.45 -15.31
N ILE A 521 -11.63 14.13 -14.76
CA ILE A 521 -11.69 14.68 -13.41
C ILE A 521 -12.87 15.65 -13.33
N SER A 522 -13.70 15.52 -12.30
CA SER A 522 -14.86 16.37 -12.14
C SER A 522 -14.47 17.79 -11.76
N LEU A 523 -15.13 18.79 -12.40
CA LEU A 523 -14.92 20.21 -12.20
C LEU A 523 -16.24 20.86 -11.78
N ASP A 524 -16.19 21.77 -10.79
CA ASP A 524 -17.33 22.54 -10.32
C ASP A 524 -17.33 23.93 -11.00
N VAL A 525 -18.17 24.15 -11.98
CA VAL A 525 -18.25 25.40 -12.72
C VAL A 525 -19.39 26.26 -12.15
N GLU A 526 -19.11 27.53 -11.86
CA GLU A 526 -20.15 28.50 -11.45
C GLU A 526 -21.18 28.66 -12.55
N SER A 527 -22.48 28.52 -12.21
CA SER A 527 -23.60 28.50 -13.15
C SER A 527 -24.68 29.57 -12.84
N GLY A 528 -24.26 30.70 -12.25
CA GLY A 528 -25.16 31.79 -11.89
C GLY A 528 -25.68 31.70 -10.44
N LYS A 529 -26.78 32.36 -10.19
CA LYS A 529 -27.41 32.44 -8.86
C LYS A 529 -28.89 32.12 -8.94
N ASP A 530 -29.43 31.52 -7.90
CA ASP A 530 -30.87 31.28 -7.75
C ASP A 530 -31.65 32.59 -7.37
N ALA A 531 -32.97 32.48 -7.23
CA ALA A 531 -33.82 33.59 -6.84
C ALA A 531 -33.54 34.14 -5.43
N SER A 532 -32.83 33.37 -4.59
CA SER A 532 -32.40 33.77 -3.24
C SER A 532 -30.97 34.32 -3.22
N ASN A 533 -30.34 34.56 -4.39
CA ASN A 533 -28.97 35.01 -4.56
C ASN A 533 -27.91 33.97 -4.13
N GLN A 534 -28.30 32.70 -3.97
CA GLN A 534 -27.38 31.59 -3.67
C GLN A 534 -26.64 31.19 -4.95
N LEU A 535 -25.31 30.99 -4.87
CA LEU A 535 -24.49 30.59 -6.00
C LEU A 535 -24.85 29.15 -6.42
N LEU A 536 -25.12 28.98 -7.70
CA LEU A 536 -25.37 27.70 -8.34
C LEU A 536 -24.11 27.20 -9.06
N HIS A 537 -23.91 25.91 -9.05
CA HIS A 537 -22.80 25.25 -9.73
C HIS A 537 -23.33 24.25 -10.76
N LYS A 538 -22.52 23.94 -11.73
CA LYS A 538 -22.67 22.76 -12.61
C LYS A 538 -21.44 21.89 -12.43
N LYS A 539 -21.63 20.61 -12.11
CA LYS A 539 -20.54 19.66 -12.14
C LYS A 539 -20.33 19.17 -13.56
N THR A 540 -19.13 19.37 -14.09
CA THR A 540 -18.74 18.93 -15.44
C THR A 540 -17.56 17.97 -15.34
N GLN A 541 -17.27 17.26 -16.41
CA GLN A 541 -16.09 16.40 -16.54
C GLN A 541 -15.20 16.95 -17.66
N GLY A 542 -13.91 16.95 -17.47
CA GLY A 542 -12.95 17.50 -18.44
C GLY A 542 -11.66 17.96 -17.77
N GLY A 543 -11.56 17.79 -16.45
CA GLY A 543 -10.29 17.95 -15.75
C GLY A 543 -9.28 16.89 -16.20
N GLU A 544 -8.01 17.25 -16.20
CA GLU A 544 -6.91 16.42 -16.67
C GLU A 544 -5.65 16.69 -15.82
N GLN A 545 -5.03 15.62 -15.35
CA GLN A 545 -3.75 15.65 -14.65
C GLN A 545 -2.76 14.74 -15.37
N VAL A 546 -1.56 15.24 -15.63
CA VAL A 546 -0.54 14.54 -16.42
C VAL A 546 0.74 14.39 -15.63
N HIS A 547 1.26 13.16 -15.54
CA HIS A 547 2.52 12.83 -14.89
C HIS A 547 3.45 12.14 -15.88
N LYS A 548 4.60 12.75 -16.17
CA LYS A 548 5.65 12.21 -17.03
C LYS A 548 6.92 12.03 -16.23
N GLY A 549 7.56 10.88 -16.38
CA GLY A 549 8.72 10.61 -15.57
C GLY A 549 9.66 9.57 -16.12
N ALA A 550 10.78 9.44 -15.43
CA ALA A 550 11.75 8.37 -15.63
C ALA A 550 12.13 7.78 -14.28
N GLU A 551 12.32 6.48 -14.23
CA GLU A 551 12.73 5.78 -13.02
C GLU A 551 13.80 4.74 -13.29
N LEU A 552 14.63 4.48 -12.28
CA LEU A 552 15.67 3.47 -12.27
C LEU A 552 15.57 2.68 -10.96
N MET A 553 15.88 1.38 -11.02
CA MET A 553 15.96 0.50 -9.86
C MET A 553 17.11 -0.48 -10.03
N ALA A 554 17.79 -0.81 -8.93
CA ALA A 554 18.80 -1.87 -8.87
C ALA A 554 18.64 -2.65 -7.57
N GLN A 555 18.63 -3.99 -7.64
CA GLN A 555 18.47 -4.89 -6.48
C GLN A 555 19.38 -6.11 -6.59
N GLY A 556 20.11 -6.43 -5.53
CA GLY A 556 20.96 -7.62 -5.45
C GLY A 556 22.41 -7.34 -5.09
N PHE A 557 23.30 -8.26 -5.42
CA PHE A 557 24.72 -8.16 -5.14
C PHE A 557 25.49 -7.42 -6.25
N VAL A 558 26.19 -6.37 -5.88
CA VAL A 558 27.17 -5.67 -6.72
C VAL A 558 28.55 -6.37 -6.63
N THR A 559 28.91 -6.77 -5.44
CA THR A 559 30.05 -7.68 -5.17
C THR A 559 29.59 -8.81 -4.24
N PRO A 560 30.36 -9.88 -4.02
CA PRO A 560 29.97 -10.92 -3.07
C PRO A 560 29.71 -10.42 -1.64
N GLU A 561 30.26 -9.26 -1.28
CA GLU A 561 30.12 -8.64 0.06
C GLU A 561 29.09 -7.53 0.10
N LEU A 562 28.76 -6.89 -1.03
CA LEU A 562 27.86 -5.73 -1.09
C LEU A 562 26.56 -6.08 -1.79
N SER A 563 25.46 -6.12 -1.03
CA SER A 563 24.09 -6.15 -1.50
C SER A 563 23.44 -4.78 -1.38
N LEU A 564 22.57 -4.42 -2.32
CA LEU A 564 21.81 -3.18 -2.27
C LEU A 564 20.41 -3.32 -2.89
N THR A 565 19.50 -2.47 -2.43
CA THR A 565 18.30 -2.04 -3.14
C THR A 565 18.37 -0.53 -3.30
N ALA A 566 18.27 -0.05 -4.54
CA ALA A 566 18.39 1.37 -4.86
C ALA A 566 17.36 1.74 -5.92
N SER A 567 16.79 2.93 -5.79
CA SER A 567 15.85 3.48 -6.77
C SER A 567 15.97 4.99 -6.87
N ALA A 568 15.62 5.53 -8.03
CA ALA A 568 15.53 6.97 -8.27
C ALA A 568 14.40 7.25 -9.26
N MET A 569 13.70 8.36 -9.06
CA MET A 569 12.63 8.83 -9.94
C MET A 569 12.77 10.33 -10.21
N TYR A 570 12.62 10.71 -11.48
CA TYR A 570 12.33 12.08 -11.91
C TYR A 570 10.88 12.15 -12.37
N LEU A 571 10.14 13.17 -11.91
CA LEU A 571 8.71 13.29 -12.17
C LEU A 571 8.33 14.74 -12.50
N ASP A 572 7.80 14.96 -13.68
CA ASP A 572 7.12 16.19 -14.10
C ASP A 572 5.61 15.97 -14.05
N ALA A 573 4.93 16.68 -13.13
CA ALA A 573 3.52 16.52 -12.86
C ALA A 573 2.80 17.88 -12.96
N GLU A 574 1.66 17.90 -13.66
CA GLU A 574 0.91 19.11 -13.98
C GLU A 574 -0.61 18.89 -13.87
N LEU A 575 -1.32 19.82 -13.25
CA LEU A 575 -2.77 19.95 -13.36
C LEU A 575 -3.08 20.58 -14.72
N LYS A 576 -3.22 19.75 -15.76
CA LYS A 576 -3.31 20.17 -17.17
C LYS A 576 -4.59 20.93 -17.50
N LYS A 577 -5.71 20.47 -16.92
CA LYS A 577 -7.01 21.13 -16.94
C LYS A 577 -7.65 21.03 -15.57
N ALA A 578 -7.93 22.14 -14.95
CA ALA A 578 -8.49 22.21 -13.61
C ALA A 578 -9.43 23.39 -13.45
N GLU A 579 -10.40 23.30 -12.53
CA GLU A 579 -11.28 24.42 -12.17
C GLU A 579 -10.46 25.64 -11.69
N ARG A 580 -9.41 25.35 -10.92
CA ARG A 580 -8.48 26.34 -10.36
C ARG A 580 -7.07 25.74 -10.44
N PHE A 581 -6.08 26.62 -10.54
CA PHE A 581 -4.67 26.25 -10.47
C PHE A 581 -4.18 25.38 -11.66
N GLU A 582 -4.80 25.58 -12.85
CA GLU A 582 -4.33 24.98 -14.09
C GLU A 582 -2.86 25.40 -14.35
N GLY A 583 -2.03 24.42 -14.76
CA GLY A 583 -0.59 24.59 -14.93
C GLY A 583 0.25 24.40 -13.67
N ASN A 584 -0.38 24.29 -12.48
CA ASN A 584 0.32 24.06 -11.23
C ASN A 584 0.71 22.59 -11.06
N ARG A 585 1.73 22.37 -10.22
CA ARG A 585 2.11 21.03 -9.77
C ARG A 585 1.13 20.52 -8.70
N PRO A 586 0.70 19.27 -8.73
CA PRO A 586 -0.09 18.67 -7.65
C PRO A 586 0.64 18.72 -6.29
N ALA A 587 -0.14 18.78 -5.21
CA ALA A 587 0.41 18.83 -3.86
C ALA A 587 1.18 17.53 -3.51
N ASP A 588 2.22 17.67 -2.70
CA ASP A 588 3.08 16.59 -2.20
C ASP A 588 3.82 15.75 -3.27
N VAL A 589 4.00 16.27 -4.47
CA VAL A 589 4.69 15.61 -5.57
C VAL A 589 6.10 16.18 -5.74
N PRO A 590 7.17 15.45 -5.35
CA PRO A 590 8.54 15.86 -5.58
C PRO A 590 8.91 15.74 -7.05
N GLU A 591 9.82 16.60 -7.54
CA GLU A 591 10.37 16.48 -8.89
C GLU A 591 11.42 15.38 -8.99
N PHE A 592 12.19 15.18 -7.94
CA PHE A 592 13.20 14.14 -7.87
C PHE A 592 13.16 13.45 -6.51
N SER A 593 13.24 12.13 -6.51
CA SER A 593 13.35 11.28 -5.33
C SER A 593 14.36 10.18 -5.55
N ALA A 594 15.01 9.73 -4.48
CA ALA A 594 15.95 8.61 -4.50
C ALA A 594 15.94 7.85 -3.18
N SER A 595 16.15 6.56 -3.25
CA SER A 595 16.28 5.67 -2.10
C SER A 595 17.42 4.68 -2.31
N LEU A 596 18.14 4.39 -1.25
CA LEU A 596 19.17 3.36 -1.20
C LEU A 596 19.10 2.67 0.17
N TRP A 597 19.11 1.36 0.16
CA TRP A 597 19.50 0.54 1.30
C TRP A 597 20.57 -0.43 0.87
N SER A 598 21.67 -0.53 1.64
CA SER A 598 22.78 -1.41 1.31
C SER A 598 23.30 -2.11 2.56
N SER A 599 23.77 -3.33 2.37
CA SER A 599 24.41 -4.16 3.40
C SER A 599 25.78 -4.59 2.90
N TYR A 600 26.82 -4.25 3.66
CA TYR A 600 28.20 -4.63 3.38
C TYR A 600 28.69 -5.63 4.43
N ARG A 601 29.03 -6.83 3.99
CA ARG A 601 29.59 -7.89 4.84
C ARG A 601 31.06 -7.60 5.12
N VAL A 602 31.34 -7.12 6.34
CA VAL A 602 32.70 -6.82 6.82
C VAL A 602 33.43 -8.09 7.24
N GLN A 603 32.69 -9.01 7.84
CA GLN A 603 33.12 -10.35 8.25
C GLN A 603 31.98 -11.32 8.02
N ASP A 604 32.23 -12.63 8.04
CA ASP A 604 31.20 -13.65 7.77
C ASP A 604 29.98 -13.56 8.71
N ASN A 605 30.16 -12.93 9.86
CA ASN A 605 29.13 -12.77 10.88
C ASN A 605 28.74 -11.32 11.17
N THR A 606 29.26 -10.35 10.41
CA THR A 606 29.05 -8.91 10.70
C THR A 606 28.76 -8.14 9.43
N ASN A 607 27.59 -7.51 9.37
CA ASN A 607 27.23 -6.60 8.28
C ASN A 607 27.11 -5.16 8.80
N LEU A 608 27.50 -4.21 7.96
CA LEU A 608 27.22 -2.79 8.09
C LEU A 608 26.17 -2.38 7.09
N ASN A 609 25.12 -1.71 7.55
CA ASN A 609 24.03 -1.25 6.72
C ASN A 609 24.06 0.27 6.57
N LEU A 610 23.73 0.75 5.39
CA LEU A 610 23.61 2.18 5.07
C LEU A 610 22.32 2.42 4.29
N GLY A 611 21.49 3.33 4.79
CA GLY A 611 20.29 3.84 4.14
C GLY A 611 20.45 5.30 3.71
N LEU A 612 19.90 5.66 2.57
CA LEU A 612 19.75 7.04 2.09
C LEU A 612 18.35 7.22 1.54
N ILE A 613 17.65 8.25 1.98
CA ILE A 613 16.37 8.68 1.44
C ILE A 613 16.52 10.15 1.05
N TYR A 614 16.16 10.47 -0.19
CA TYR A 614 16.12 11.83 -0.69
C TYR A 614 14.76 12.12 -1.31
N GLU A 615 14.11 13.19 -0.88
CA GLU A 615 12.96 13.80 -1.54
C GLU A 615 13.27 15.26 -1.86
N GLY A 616 13.03 15.65 -3.11
CA GLY A 616 13.17 17.03 -3.56
C GLY A 616 12.09 17.96 -2.99
N ASP A 617 12.21 19.22 -3.30
CA ASP A 617 11.20 20.24 -2.95
C ASP A 617 9.83 19.86 -3.51
N ARG A 618 8.77 20.14 -2.74
CA ARG A 618 7.40 19.92 -3.16
C ARG A 618 6.45 20.97 -2.60
N TYR A 619 5.34 21.22 -3.29
CA TYR A 619 4.29 22.06 -2.78
C TYR A 619 3.36 21.29 -1.86
N GLY A 620 2.92 21.92 -0.77
CA GLY A 620 1.97 21.33 0.16
C GLY A 620 0.51 21.65 -0.18
N ASP A 621 0.26 22.42 -1.25
CA ASP A 621 -1.07 22.79 -1.71
C ASP A 621 -1.12 22.90 -3.25
N ALA A 622 -2.30 22.69 -3.84
CA ALA A 622 -2.50 22.79 -5.29
C ALA A 622 -2.35 24.22 -5.83
N ALA A 623 -2.44 25.26 -4.97
CA ALA A 623 -2.19 26.63 -5.35
C ALA A 623 -0.70 26.97 -5.50
N ASN A 624 0.17 26.07 -5.08
CA ASN A 624 1.64 26.21 -5.03
C ASN A 624 2.10 27.42 -4.20
N THR A 625 1.38 27.72 -3.12
CA THR A 625 1.66 28.85 -2.22
C THR A 625 2.48 28.43 -0.99
N PHE A 626 2.38 27.16 -0.57
CA PHE A 626 3.11 26.58 0.53
C PHE A 626 4.14 25.57 0.01
N LYS A 627 5.42 25.83 0.25
CA LYS A 627 6.53 24.98 -0.18
C LYS A 627 7.09 24.19 1.01
N LYS A 628 7.39 22.93 0.79
CA LYS A 628 8.18 22.06 1.68
C LYS A 628 9.55 21.87 1.04
N ASP A 629 10.60 22.20 1.79
CA ASP A 629 11.97 22.03 1.32
C ASP A 629 12.31 20.54 1.15
N GLY A 630 13.16 20.25 0.18
CA GLY A 630 13.72 18.92 -0.02
C GLY A 630 14.65 18.52 1.14
N TYR A 631 14.76 17.22 1.36
CA TYR A 631 15.60 16.69 2.43
C TYR A 631 16.37 15.44 2.01
N ALA A 632 17.47 15.18 2.72
CA ALA A 632 18.22 13.93 2.67
C ALA A 632 18.31 13.35 4.09
N ARG A 633 17.90 12.10 4.25
CA ARG A 633 18.00 11.34 5.50
C ARG A 633 18.98 10.19 5.30
N ILE A 634 19.89 10.02 6.25
CA ILE A 634 20.84 8.91 6.26
C ILE A 634 20.57 8.05 7.48
N ASP A 635 20.47 6.74 7.25
CA ASP A 635 20.27 5.70 8.25
C ASP A 635 21.52 4.78 8.27
N MET A 636 21.89 4.28 9.44
CA MET A 636 22.99 3.32 9.57
C MET A 636 22.61 2.18 10.49
N GLY A 637 23.17 1.01 10.22
CA GLY A 637 22.97 -0.15 11.07
C GLY A 637 24.21 -1.03 11.13
N VAL A 638 24.26 -1.86 12.16
CA VAL A 638 25.20 -2.96 12.28
C VAL A 638 24.45 -4.20 12.73
N SER A 639 24.72 -5.33 12.12
CA SER A 639 24.21 -6.62 12.54
C SER A 639 25.34 -7.59 12.80
N TYR A 640 25.23 -8.37 13.88
CA TYR A 640 26.16 -9.41 14.26
C TYR A 640 25.40 -10.71 14.47
N LYS A 641 25.77 -11.77 13.72
CA LYS A 641 25.18 -13.11 13.78
C LYS A 641 26.13 -14.04 14.53
N HIS A 642 25.67 -14.60 15.64
CA HIS A 642 26.36 -15.63 16.38
C HIS A 642 25.69 -16.98 16.18
N LYS A 643 26.38 -17.91 15.55
CA LYS A 643 25.92 -19.30 15.44
C LYS A 643 26.18 -20.00 16.76
N TYR A 644 25.14 -20.17 17.60
CA TYR A 644 25.26 -20.77 18.92
C TYR A 644 25.48 -22.30 18.83
N ASP A 645 24.72 -22.97 17.95
CA ASP A 645 24.88 -24.36 17.56
C ASP A 645 24.49 -24.58 16.09
N GLU A 646 24.26 -25.83 15.65
CA GLU A 646 23.93 -26.11 14.25
C GLU A 646 22.57 -25.56 13.83
N ASN A 647 21.66 -25.37 14.78
CA ASN A 647 20.26 -25.01 14.52
C ASN A 647 19.87 -23.63 15.06
N LEU A 648 20.66 -23.02 15.96
CA LEU A 648 20.31 -21.78 16.62
C LEU A 648 21.27 -20.66 16.26
N ASP A 649 20.75 -19.66 15.60
CA ASP A 649 21.40 -18.38 15.34
C ASP A 649 20.90 -17.31 16.32
N ILE A 650 21.82 -16.55 16.89
CA ILE A 650 21.53 -15.36 17.70
C ILE A 650 21.99 -14.14 16.91
N ILE A 651 21.07 -13.24 16.60
CA ILE A 651 21.36 -12.03 15.81
C ILE A 651 21.15 -10.81 16.68
N ALA A 652 22.20 -10.00 16.82
CA ALA A 652 22.13 -8.70 17.47
C ALA A 652 22.21 -7.61 16.41
N ARG A 653 21.32 -6.59 16.50
CA ARG A 653 21.33 -5.44 15.60
C ARG A 653 21.31 -4.14 16.40
N PHE A 654 21.92 -3.12 15.82
CA PHE A 654 21.77 -1.75 16.29
C PHE A 654 21.60 -0.83 15.09
N ASN A 655 20.46 -0.17 15.02
CA ASN A 655 20.10 0.74 13.94
C ASN A 655 19.98 2.17 14.47
N VAL A 656 20.41 3.13 13.67
CA VAL A 656 20.25 4.56 13.88
C VAL A 656 19.54 5.12 12.64
N GLU A 657 18.34 5.57 12.80
CA GLU A 657 17.60 6.29 11.77
C GLU A 657 17.85 7.79 11.89
N ASN A 658 17.84 8.48 10.76
CA ASN A 658 18.12 9.92 10.69
C ASN A 658 19.40 10.31 11.45
N LEU A 659 20.52 9.70 11.07
CA LEU A 659 21.81 9.80 11.76
C LEU A 659 22.23 11.25 12.03
N PHE A 660 21.94 12.17 11.11
CA PHE A 660 22.33 13.57 11.20
C PHE A 660 21.27 14.47 11.85
N ASP A 661 20.15 13.88 12.33
CA ASP A 661 19.06 14.60 12.97
C ASP A 661 18.49 15.69 12.06
N THR A 662 18.29 15.35 10.78
CA THR A 662 17.76 16.27 9.77
C THR A 662 16.29 16.57 10.06
N ASP A 663 15.95 17.84 10.18
CA ASP A 663 14.55 18.31 10.26
C ASP A 663 13.92 18.30 8.86
N TYR A 664 12.72 17.76 8.74
CA TYR A 664 11.98 17.73 7.47
C TYR A 664 10.46 17.66 7.66
N LEU A 665 9.75 18.08 6.63
CA LEU A 665 8.29 17.97 6.56
C LEU A 665 7.94 16.77 5.67
N ALA A 666 7.37 15.72 6.26
CA ALA A 666 7.13 14.46 5.57
C ALA A 666 5.97 14.51 4.57
N GLY A 667 4.86 15.13 4.91
CA GLY A 667 3.70 15.22 4.02
C GLY A 667 2.53 16.00 4.62
N GLY A 668 1.39 15.96 3.94
CA GLY A 668 0.17 16.64 4.36
C GLY A 668 0.25 18.16 4.21
N GLY A 669 -0.72 18.83 4.76
CA GLY A 669 -0.86 20.27 4.74
C GLY A 669 -2.13 20.72 4.03
N SER A 670 -2.81 21.69 4.63
CA SER A 670 -4.00 22.32 4.06
C SER A 670 -3.91 23.81 4.35
N THR A 671 -4.00 24.62 3.31
CA THR A 671 -4.11 26.08 3.39
C THR A 671 -5.57 26.48 3.18
N ASN A 672 -6.09 27.35 4.03
CA ASN A 672 -7.42 27.91 3.88
C ASN A 672 -7.31 29.40 3.62
N GLY A 673 -8.17 29.98 2.78
CA GLY A 673 -8.09 31.36 2.30
C GLY A 673 -8.06 32.48 3.35
N ASN A 674 -8.35 32.16 4.62
CA ASN A 674 -8.29 33.10 5.76
C ASN A 674 -7.19 32.72 6.79
N GLN A 675 -6.28 31.83 6.43
CA GLN A 675 -5.25 31.28 7.30
C GLN A 675 -3.87 31.62 6.73
N GLU A 676 -3.00 32.23 7.53
CA GLU A 676 -1.64 32.62 7.07
C GLU A 676 -0.70 31.43 6.84
N GLY A 677 -1.03 30.25 7.39
CA GLY A 677 -0.18 29.08 7.32
C GLY A 677 -0.89 27.83 6.85
N ALA A 678 -0.15 26.72 6.81
CA ALA A 678 -0.64 25.39 6.50
C ALA A 678 -0.84 24.56 7.78
N SER A 679 -1.99 23.92 7.93
CA SER A 679 -2.29 23.02 9.05
C SER A 679 -2.25 21.55 8.63
N GLY A 680 -2.01 20.65 9.59
CA GLY A 680 -1.99 19.21 9.33
C GLY A 680 -0.74 18.74 8.58
N VAL A 681 0.36 19.44 8.73
CA VAL A 681 1.64 19.05 8.12
C VAL A 681 2.35 18.05 9.02
N VAL A 682 2.70 16.89 8.46
CA VAL A 682 3.43 15.84 9.17
C VAL A 682 4.90 16.24 9.26
N VAL A 683 5.40 16.38 10.49
CA VAL A 683 6.82 16.64 10.75
C VAL A 683 7.55 15.30 10.84
N GLY A 684 8.67 15.19 10.14
CA GLY A 684 9.51 14.01 10.15
C GLY A 684 10.14 13.77 11.51
N GLU A 685 10.30 12.49 11.86
CA GLU A 685 10.94 12.13 13.12
C GLU A 685 12.44 12.43 13.07
N GLY A 686 12.98 13.02 14.16
CA GLY A 686 14.39 13.23 14.35
C GLY A 686 15.16 11.93 14.52
N ARG A 687 16.42 12.01 14.96
CA ARG A 687 17.26 10.82 15.12
C ARG A 687 16.68 9.82 16.11
N ASN A 688 16.59 8.54 15.66
CA ASN A 688 16.03 7.44 16.42
C ASN A 688 17.04 6.29 16.54
N TYR A 689 17.02 5.56 17.64
CA TYR A 689 17.90 4.43 17.92
C TYR A 689 17.08 3.18 18.21
N MET A 690 17.53 2.03 17.68
CA MET A 690 16.90 0.74 17.95
C MET A 690 17.96 -0.35 18.14
N ALA A 691 17.86 -1.10 19.23
CA ALA A 691 18.61 -2.31 19.48
C ALA A 691 17.69 -3.52 19.40
N THR A 692 18.14 -4.57 18.73
CA THR A 692 17.39 -5.82 18.53
C THR A 692 18.22 -7.02 18.96
N ILE A 693 17.58 -7.95 19.65
CA ILE A 693 18.08 -9.32 19.77
C ILE A 693 17.06 -10.28 19.16
N GLN A 694 17.54 -11.22 18.34
CA GLN A 694 16.70 -12.19 17.64
C GLN A 694 17.31 -13.59 17.75
N PHE A 695 16.49 -14.55 18.06
CA PHE A 695 16.81 -15.99 18.06
C PHE A 695 16.11 -16.63 16.88
N LYS A 696 16.87 -17.32 16.01
CA LYS A 696 16.36 -18.06 14.85
C LYS A 696 16.78 -19.52 14.95
N TYR A 697 15.77 -20.43 14.97
CA TYR A 697 15.95 -21.88 14.98
C TYR A 697 15.32 -22.49 13.73
#